data_891e43bde92ddd2629db311dae634636
#
_entry.id   891e43bde92ddd2629db311dae634636
#
_cell.length_a   1.000
_cell.length_b   1.000
_cell.length_c   1.000
_cell.angle_alpha   90.00
_cell.angle_beta   90.00
_cell.angle_gamma   90.00
#
_symmetry.space_group_name_H-M   'P 1'
#
loop_
_entity.id
_entity.type
_entity.pdbx_description
1 polymer ?
#
loop_
_entity_poly.entity_id
_entity_poly.type
_entity_poly.pdbx_seq_one_letter_code
_entity_poly.pdbx_strand_id
1 'polypeptide(L)'
;MPEFKVEAPFQPTGDQPEAIAKLAEGIKKGYRHQTLLGVTGSGKTYTVAKIIEQVQKPTLVLAPNKTLAAQLYSEYKEFFPNNAVEYFVSYYDYYQPEAYIPRTDTYVEKESMLNEEIEKLRLSATRSLFERRDVLIVASVSCIYGLGSPEEYGEVVLTLKVGEERRRDKILRHLTEIQYERNDTNFIRGRFRVHGDVLEIFPAYEDVAVRIEFFGDEIERMTEIDPLTGEILGRRQRLDIYPAKHWVTTQERLNAAITAIEQELEERLKELEAEGKLLEAARLKQRTNFDIEMLRETGFCSGVENYSRHLAGRGPGEQPWTLLDYMPEDFLLVVDESHVALPQVRGMYAGDRSRKQVLVDYGFRLPSALDNRPLTFAEFERAVKQALYVSATPGPYEYEHSQAIVEQVIRPTGLLDPEISVRPTKGQIDDLLSEIRRRVAKGQRALVTTLTKKMAEDLADYMQELNIKVHYLHSEIDTIERVEILRDLRLGVYDVVVGINLLREGLDLPEVSLVAILDADKEGFLRSDHSLIQIIGRAARHVEGSVIMYADTITKSMQRAIDETNRRRKIQMAYNESHHITPRGITKEVKTLSERIKAISGAAEESAGKAASVALAELSRDEALRLIKDLESQMRAAAKQLEFEKAAQLRDQIIEIRRSMVE
;
A
#
# COMPACT_ATOMS: atom_id res chain seq x y z
N MET A 1 4.77 2.74 -28.50
CA MET A 1 4.25 2.63 -27.11
C MET A 1 4.45 3.99 -26.47
N PRO A 2 3.57 4.43 -25.56
CA PRO A 2 3.79 5.69 -24.88
C PRO A 2 5.08 5.65 -24.07
N GLU A 3 5.79 6.81 -24.02
CA GLU A 3 7.00 6.98 -23.23
C GLU A 3 6.66 7.62 -21.89
N PHE A 4 7.47 7.37 -20.86
CA PHE A 4 7.34 8.09 -19.60
C PHE A 4 7.67 9.56 -19.81
N LYS A 5 6.74 10.43 -19.42
CA LYS A 5 6.89 11.87 -19.50
C LYS A 5 6.42 12.53 -18.22
N VAL A 6 7.35 13.22 -17.56
CA VAL A 6 7.05 13.94 -16.31
C VAL A 6 6.38 15.27 -16.61
N GLU A 7 5.21 15.48 -16.06
CA GLU A 7 4.51 16.76 -16.03
C GLU A 7 4.63 17.37 -14.63
N ALA A 8 5.36 18.48 -14.51
CA ALA A 8 5.52 19.17 -13.24
C ALA A 8 5.67 20.69 -13.49
N PRO A 9 5.10 21.54 -12.60
CA PRO A 9 5.18 23.01 -12.73
C PRO A 9 6.56 23.59 -12.40
N PHE A 10 7.53 22.74 -12.06
CA PHE A 10 8.89 23.16 -11.63
C PHE A 10 9.95 22.34 -12.35
N GLN A 11 11.17 22.86 -12.35
CA GLN A 11 12.35 22.20 -12.92
C GLN A 11 13.27 21.69 -11.80
N PRO A 12 14.16 20.71 -12.10
CA PRO A 12 15.15 20.24 -11.14
C PRO A 12 16.07 21.36 -10.67
N THR A 13 16.28 21.46 -9.35
CA THR A 13 17.10 22.48 -8.71
C THR A 13 18.03 21.87 -7.65
N GLY A 14 19.01 22.66 -7.18
CA GLY A 14 19.98 22.20 -6.18
C GLY A 14 20.82 21.05 -6.70
N ASP A 15 20.87 19.96 -5.93
CA ASP A 15 21.61 18.74 -6.27
C ASP A 15 20.86 17.83 -7.25
N GLN A 16 19.56 18.10 -7.50
CA GLN A 16 18.71 17.23 -8.32
C GLN A 16 19.24 17.02 -9.75
N PRO A 17 19.69 18.06 -10.52
CA PRO A 17 20.20 17.87 -11.88
C PRO A 17 21.37 16.90 -11.94
N GLU A 18 22.32 17.04 -11.01
CA GLU A 18 23.50 16.18 -10.93
C GLU A 18 23.14 14.76 -10.51
N ALA A 19 22.26 14.62 -9.51
CA ALA A 19 21.80 13.31 -9.04
C ALA A 19 21.06 12.56 -10.15
N ILE A 20 20.15 13.22 -10.88
CA ILE A 20 19.44 12.65 -12.03
C ILE A 20 20.41 12.16 -13.08
N ALA A 21 21.36 13.02 -13.48
CA ALA A 21 22.33 12.69 -14.54
C ALA A 21 23.22 11.49 -14.16
N LYS A 22 23.79 11.50 -12.94
CA LYS A 22 24.69 10.43 -12.48
C LYS A 22 23.97 9.09 -12.34
N LEU A 23 22.78 9.08 -11.73
CA LEU A 23 22.03 7.85 -11.48
C LEU A 23 21.45 7.27 -12.78
N ALA A 24 20.91 8.11 -13.67
CA ALA A 24 20.44 7.67 -14.98
C ALA A 24 21.58 7.13 -15.86
N GLU A 25 22.76 7.76 -15.83
CA GLU A 25 23.93 7.26 -16.54
C GLU A 25 24.38 5.90 -15.98
N GLY A 26 24.39 5.72 -14.66
CA GLY A 26 24.71 4.45 -14.01
C GLY A 26 23.76 3.33 -14.42
N ILE A 27 22.44 3.60 -14.48
CA ILE A 27 21.44 2.64 -14.96
C ILE A 27 21.72 2.27 -16.43
N LYS A 28 22.00 3.26 -17.29
CA LYS A 28 22.34 3.03 -18.70
C LYS A 28 23.64 2.24 -18.89
N LYS A 29 24.61 2.40 -17.98
CA LYS A 29 25.85 1.61 -17.93
C LYS A 29 25.68 0.20 -17.39
N GLY A 30 24.49 -0.14 -16.90
CA GLY A 30 24.20 -1.47 -16.36
C GLY A 30 24.60 -1.65 -14.89
N TYR A 31 24.79 -0.58 -14.12
CA TYR A 31 25.04 -0.69 -12.68
C TYR A 31 23.86 -1.43 -12.02
N ARG A 32 24.22 -2.43 -11.22
CA ARG A 32 23.21 -3.28 -10.57
C ARG A 32 22.59 -2.60 -9.35
N HIS A 33 23.39 -1.92 -8.56
CA HIS A 33 22.98 -1.26 -7.34
C HIS A 33 23.49 0.17 -7.29
N GLN A 34 22.59 1.10 -6.99
CA GLN A 34 22.92 2.51 -6.80
C GLN A 34 22.10 3.07 -5.63
N THR A 35 22.62 4.08 -4.95
CA THR A 35 21.93 4.72 -3.83
C THR A 35 21.81 6.22 -4.04
N LEU A 36 20.58 6.73 -3.90
CA LEU A 36 20.27 8.14 -3.72
C LEU A 36 20.18 8.42 -2.21
N LEU A 37 21.22 9.03 -1.64
CA LEU A 37 21.24 9.52 -0.27
C LEU A 37 20.58 10.90 -0.25
N GLY A 38 19.27 10.95 -0.09
CA GLY A 38 18.49 12.18 -0.15
C GLY A 38 17.91 12.58 1.18
N VAL A 39 18.20 13.79 1.66
CA VAL A 39 17.63 14.27 2.91
C VAL A 39 16.11 14.44 2.81
N THR A 40 15.44 14.47 3.95
CA THR A 40 13.99 14.71 4.02
C THR A 40 13.66 16.09 3.43
N GLY A 41 12.71 16.12 2.50
CA GLY A 41 12.29 17.37 1.84
C GLY A 41 13.15 17.84 0.67
N SER A 42 14.16 17.07 0.23
CA SER A 42 14.97 17.39 -0.95
C SER A 42 14.31 17.10 -2.30
N GLY A 43 13.11 16.51 -2.31
CA GLY A 43 12.39 16.16 -3.53
C GLY A 43 12.83 14.85 -4.17
N LYS A 44 13.18 13.83 -3.36
CA LYS A 44 13.60 12.50 -3.83
C LYS A 44 12.64 11.88 -4.83
N THR A 45 11.32 11.93 -4.59
CA THR A 45 10.30 11.38 -5.48
C THR A 45 10.37 11.99 -6.87
N TYR A 46 10.53 13.31 -6.95
CA TYR A 46 10.68 14.02 -8.21
C TYR A 46 11.98 13.66 -8.94
N THR A 47 13.09 13.55 -8.19
CA THR A 47 14.37 13.09 -8.74
C THR A 47 14.25 11.70 -9.36
N VAL A 48 13.59 10.77 -8.66
CA VAL A 48 13.33 9.42 -9.18
C VAL A 48 12.41 9.45 -10.39
N ALA A 49 11.35 10.27 -10.39
CA ALA A 49 10.49 10.44 -11.56
C ALA A 49 11.29 10.92 -12.80
N LYS A 50 12.19 11.87 -12.62
CA LYS A 50 13.08 12.34 -13.70
C LYS A 50 14.09 11.29 -14.16
N ILE A 51 14.57 10.41 -13.28
CA ILE A 51 15.40 9.26 -13.65
C ILE A 51 14.59 8.28 -14.50
N ILE A 52 13.37 7.93 -14.09
CA ILE A 52 12.48 7.04 -14.84
C ILE A 52 12.20 7.59 -16.23
N GLU A 53 11.90 8.89 -16.34
CA GLU A 53 11.73 9.58 -17.63
C GLU A 53 12.98 9.45 -18.53
N GLN A 54 14.19 9.53 -17.98
CA GLN A 54 15.43 9.43 -18.76
C GLN A 54 15.81 8.00 -19.17
N VAL A 55 15.43 7.00 -18.38
CA VAL A 55 15.81 5.60 -18.63
C VAL A 55 14.73 4.79 -19.33
N GLN A 56 13.48 5.25 -19.32
CA GLN A 56 12.34 4.63 -20.04
C GLN A 56 12.13 3.14 -19.72
N LYS A 57 12.29 2.73 -18.46
CA LYS A 57 12.13 1.35 -18.04
C LYS A 57 10.85 1.15 -17.23
N PRO A 58 10.12 0.03 -17.41
CA PRO A 58 9.10 -0.39 -16.44
C PRO A 58 9.68 -0.36 -15.04
N THR A 59 8.96 0.21 -14.09
CA THR A 59 9.51 0.48 -12.76
C THR A 59 8.63 -0.09 -11.66
N LEU A 60 9.26 -0.77 -10.71
CA LEU A 60 8.62 -1.20 -9.45
C LEU A 60 9.19 -0.35 -8.30
N VAL A 61 8.32 0.39 -7.63
CA VAL A 61 8.68 1.18 -6.44
C VAL A 61 8.23 0.42 -5.20
N LEU A 62 9.18 -0.05 -4.40
CA LEU A 62 8.90 -0.75 -3.14
C LEU A 62 8.91 0.24 -1.98
N ALA A 63 7.78 0.35 -1.28
CA ALA A 63 7.62 1.15 -0.07
C ALA A 63 7.45 0.26 1.19
N PRO A 64 7.93 0.68 2.36
CA PRO A 64 7.91 -0.14 3.58
C PRO A 64 6.50 -0.33 4.19
N ASN A 65 5.54 0.51 3.85
CA ASN A 65 4.17 0.42 4.38
C ASN A 65 3.12 0.97 3.40
N LYS A 66 1.83 0.63 3.64
CA LYS A 66 0.70 1.04 2.79
C LYS A 66 0.54 2.56 2.69
N THR A 67 0.74 3.28 3.80
CA THR A 67 0.55 4.74 3.87
C THR A 67 1.54 5.48 2.98
N LEU A 68 2.82 5.10 3.05
CA LEU A 68 3.85 5.67 2.18
C LEU A 68 3.64 5.24 0.73
N ALA A 69 3.25 3.98 0.49
CA ALA A 69 2.92 3.52 -0.86
C ALA A 69 1.78 4.34 -1.48
N ALA A 70 0.71 4.63 -0.72
CA ALA A 70 -0.41 5.47 -1.19
C ALA A 70 0.03 6.91 -1.50
N GLN A 71 0.91 7.48 -0.66
CA GLN A 71 1.46 8.80 -0.90
C GLN A 71 2.31 8.82 -2.20
N LEU A 72 3.23 7.88 -2.35
CA LEU A 72 4.08 7.77 -3.54
C LEU A 72 3.27 7.53 -4.80
N TYR A 73 2.24 6.67 -4.72
CA TYR A 73 1.32 6.44 -5.83
C TYR A 73 0.66 7.75 -6.29
N SER A 74 0.11 8.53 -5.35
CA SER A 74 -0.50 9.82 -5.67
C SER A 74 0.50 10.80 -6.29
N GLU A 75 1.72 10.91 -5.72
CA GLU A 75 2.76 11.79 -6.24
C GLU A 75 3.22 11.37 -7.65
N TYR A 76 3.42 10.06 -7.89
CA TYR A 76 3.80 9.57 -9.23
C TYR A 76 2.67 9.72 -10.24
N LYS A 77 1.41 9.57 -9.84
CA LYS A 77 0.26 9.78 -10.73
C LYS A 77 0.13 11.24 -11.17
N GLU A 78 0.48 12.18 -10.27
CA GLU A 78 0.57 13.60 -10.62
C GLU A 78 1.74 13.88 -11.58
N PHE A 79 2.89 13.21 -11.42
CA PHE A 79 4.04 13.37 -12.30
C PHE A 79 3.89 12.66 -13.65
N PHE A 80 3.13 11.58 -13.72
CA PHE A 80 2.91 10.75 -14.90
C PHE A 80 1.42 10.58 -15.22
N PRO A 81 0.68 11.67 -15.51
CA PRO A 81 -0.78 11.61 -15.69
C PRO A 81 -1.22 10.75 -16.88
N ASN A 82 -0.37 10.59 -17.90
CA ASN A 82 -0.64 9.86 -19.13
C ASN A 82 -0.04 8.44 -19.19
N ASN A 83 0.70 8.05 -18.15
CA ASN A 83 1.35 6.74 -18.06
C ASN A 83 0.58 5.80 -17.09
N ALA A 84 0.84 4.51 -17.15
CA ALA A 84 0.23 3.54 -16.26
C ALA A 84 0.93 3.57 -14.89
N VAL A 85 0.42 4.38 -13.98
CA VAL A 85 0.83 4.36 -12.58
C VAL A 85 -0.15 3.50 -11.81
N GLU A 86 0.34 2.43 -11.21
CA GLU A 86 -0.44 1.36 -10.60
C GLU A 86 -0.11 1.18 -9.12
N TYR A 87 -1.03 0.57 -8.36
CA TYR A 87 -0.91 0.39 -6.92
C TYR A 87 -1.03 -1.09 -6.54
N PHE A 88 -0.04 -1.64 -5.83
CA PHE A 88 0.01 -3.05 -5.48
C PHE A 88 0.43 -3.26 -4.02
N VAL A 89 -0.55 -3.23 -3.11
CA VAL A 89 -0.33 -3.47 -1.68
C VAL A 89 -1.19 -4.64 -1.18
N SER A 90 -1.07 -5.02 0.09
CA SER A 90 -1.96 -6.03 0.67
C SER A 90 -3.41 -5.55 0.62
N TYR A 91 -4.31 -6.38 0.09
CA TYR A 91 -5.74 -6.09 -0.05
C TYR A 91 -6.57 -6.39 1.21
N TYR A 92 -5.90 -6.71 2.33
CA TYR A 92 -6.57 -6.88 3.62
C TYR A 92 -6.62 -5.57 4.39
N ASP A 93 -7.80 -5.10 4.79
CA ASP A 93 -7.94 -4.00 5.75
C ASP A 93 -7.65 -4.50 7.17
N TYR A 94 -8.12 -5.69 7.48
CA TYR A 94 -7.76 -6.45 8.68
C TYR A 94 -7.23 -7.83 8.27
N TYR A 95 -6.15 -8.27 8.90
CA TYR A 95 -5.56 -9.58 8.67
C TYR A 95 -5.01 -10.18 9.96
N GLN A 96 -5.66 -11.24 10.44
CA GLN A 96 -5.16 -12.12 11.48
C GLN A 96 -4.72 -13.42 10.83
N PRO A 97 -3.41 -13.71 10.80
CA PRO A 97 -2.93 -14.97 10.24
C PRO A 97 -3.33 -16.15 11.11
N GLU A 98 -3.64 -17.29 10.47
CA GLU A 98 -3.79 -18.56 11.15
C GLU A 98 -2.54 -18.89 11.96
N ALA A 99 -2.70 -19.25 13.22
CA ALA A 99 -1.60 -19.59 14.12
C ALA A 99 -2.03 -20.62 15.17
N TYR A 100 -1.05 -21.33 15.72
CA TYR A 100 -1.27 -22.18 16.88
C TYR A 100 -0.24 -21.87 17.95
N ILE A 101 -0.70 -21.77 19.19
CA ILE A 101 0.14 -21.47 20.36
C ILE A 101 0.17 -22.72 21.25
N PRO A 102 1.20 -23.59 21.13
CA PRO A 102 1.23 -24.88 21.83
C PRO A 102 1.19 -24.75 23.36
N ARG A 103 1.76 -23.67 23.90
CA ARG A 103 1.80 -23.46 25.36
C ARG A 103 0.43 -23.32 26.02
N THR A 104 -0.54 -22.78 25.29
CA THR A 104 -1.90 -22.51 25.78
C THR A 104 -2.93 -23.36 25.07
N ASP A 105 -2.53 -24.26 24.17
CA ASP A 105 -3.39 -25.04 23.28
C ASP A 105 -4.44 -24.17 22.58
N THR A 106 -3.98 -23.02 22.08
CA THR A 106 -4.87 -22.02 21.47
C THR A 106 -4.66 -22.01 19.96
N TYR A 107 -5.71 -22.39 19.22
CA TYR A 107 -5.76 -22.19 17.78
C TYR A 107 -6.39 -20.86 17.44
N VAL A 108 -5.68 -20.07 16.65
CA VAL A 108 -6.13 -18.76 16.13
C VAL A 108 -6.54 -18.97 14.68
N GLU A 109 -7.81 -18.83 14.42
CA GLU A 109 -8.34 -18.92 13.07
C GLU A 109 -7.92 -17.72 12.22
N LYS A 110 -7.76 -17.94 10.90
CA LYS A 110 -7.50 -16.86 9.97
C LYS A 110 -8.74 -15.97 9.86
N GLU A 111 -8.59 -14.70 10.21
CA GLU A 111 -9.59 -13.67 9.95
C GLU A 111 -9.05 -12.64 8.97
N SER A 112 -9.87 -12.25 8.01
CA SER A 112 -9.46 -11.22 7.04
C SER A 112 -10.66 -10.46 6.52
N MET A 113 -10.51 -9.15 6.41
CA MET A 113 -11.45 -8.26 5.74
C MET A 113 -10.80 -7.80 4.43
N LEU A 114 -11.42 -8.14 3.32
CA LEU A 114 -10.96 -7.79 1.99
C LEU A 114 -11.39 -6.37 1.61
N ASN A 115 -10.50 -5.63 0.98
CA ASN A 115 -10.79 -4.35 0.37
C ASN A 115 -10.90 -4.54 -1.15
N GLU A 116 -12.12 -4.47 -1.68
CA GLU A 116 -12.41 -4.71 -3.09
C GLU A 116 -11.74 -3.68 -4.01
N GLU A 117 -11.59 -2.42 -3.55
CA GLU A 117 -10.92 -1.38 -4.34
C GLU A 117 -9.41 -1.66 -4.47
N ILE A 118 -8.76 -2.13 -3.39
CA ILE A 118 -7.35 -2.52 -3.46
C ILE A 118 -7.18 -3.78 -4.32
N GLU A 119 -8.12 -4.72 -4.27
CA GLU A 119 -8.10 -5.91 -5.13
C GLU A 119 -8.18 -5.51 -6.61
N LYS A 120 -9.10 -4.60 -6.97
CA LYS A 120 -9.20 -4.01 -8.32
C LYS A 120 -7.87 -3.42 -8.77
N LEU A 121 -7.23 -2.58 -7.93
CA LEU A 121 -5.96 -1.94 -8.26
C LEU A 121 -4.83 -2.95 -8.48
N ARG A 122 -4.81 -4.06 -7.73
CA ARG A 122 -3.83 -5.15 -7.92
C ARG A 122 -4.04 -5.87 -9.25
N LEU A 123 -5.28 -6.14 -9.62
CA LEU A 123 -5.62 -6.74 -10.92
C LEU A 123 -5.31 -5.79 -12.08
N SER A 124 -5.57 -4.49 -11.89
CA SER A 124 -5.17 -3.45 -12.85
C SER A 124 -3.65 -3.42 -13.06
N ALA A 125 -2.86 -3.51 -11.98
CA ALA A 125 -1.41 -3.50 -12.04
C ALA A 125 -0.86 -4.69 -12.88
N THR A 126 -1.35 -5.90 -12.64
CA THR A 126 -0.92 -7.08 -13.42
C THR A 126 -1.35 -7.00 -14.87
N ARG A 127 -2.60 -6.56 -15.15
CA ARG A 127 -3.06 -6.33 -16.53
C ARG A 127 -2.17 -5.33 -17.26
N SER A 128 -1.87 -4.18 -16.65
CA SER A 128 -1.04 -3.13 -17.27
C SER A 128 0.31 -3.65 -17.72
N LEU A 129 0.92 -4.60 -16.99
CA LEU A 129 2.19 -5.22 -17.37
C LEU A 129 2.09 -6.07 -18.66
N PHE A 130 0.91 -6.63 -18.98
CA PHE A 130 0.70 -7.35 -20.24
C PHE A 130 0.42 -6.42 -21.43
N GLU A 131 -0.19 -5.26 -21.18
CA GLU A 131 -0.65 -4.36 -22.23
C GLU A 131 0.34 -3.26 -22.58
N ARG A 132 1.19 -2.84 -21.61
CA ARG A 132 1.99 -1.62 -21.71
C ARG A 132 3.42 -1.84 -21.23
N ARG A 133 4.32 -0.93 -21.66
CA ARG A 133 5.71 -0.88 -21.19
C ARG A 133 5.98 0.30 -20.27
N ASP A 134 5.19 1.35 -20.36
CA ASP A 134 5.26 2.57 -19.56
C ASP A 134 4.49 2.39 -18.23
N VAL A 135 4.84 1.32 -17.49
CA VAL A 135 4.18 0.92 -16.25
C VAL A 135 5.06 1.22 -15.05
N LEU A 136 4.53 1.99 -14.11
CA LEU A 136 5.13 2.25 -12.81
C LEU A 136 4.21 1.69 -11.72
N ILE A 137 4.67 0.68 -11.00
CA ILE A 137 3.91 0.07 -9.91
C ILE A 137 4.49 0.52 -8.57
N VAL A 138 3.65 1.10 -7.71
CA VAL A 138 4.01 1.36 -6.32
C VAL A 138 3.48 0.23 -5.46
N ALA A 139 4.38 -0.50 -4.81
CA ALA A 139 4.04 -1.69 -4.04
C ALA A 139 4.55 -1.64 -2.60
N SER A 140 3.89 -2.39 -1.71
CA SER A 140 4.45 -2.77 -0.41
C SER A 140 5.16 -4.11 -0.52
N VAL A 141 5.67 -4.62 0.60
CA VAL A 141 6.28 -5.95 0.68
C VAL A 141 5.37 -7.09 0.17
N SER A 142 4.07 -6.84 -0.03
CA SER A 142 3.15 -7.81 -0.64
C SER A 142 3.57 -8.25 -2.06
N CYS A 143 4.43 -7.49 -2.74
CA CYS A 143 4.95 -7.83 -4.07
C CYS A 143 5.86 -9.08 -4.10
N ILE A 144 6.40 -9.51 -2.94
CA ILE A 144 7.21 -10.74 -2.83
C ILE A 144 6.40 -11.96 -2.39
N TYR A 145 5.09 -11.83 -2.20
CA TYR A 145 4.19 -12.94 -1.86
C TYR A 145 3.63 -13.61 -3.10
N GLY A 146 3.25 -14.89 -2.94
CA GLY A 146 2.78 -15.74 -4.02
C GLY A 146 1.56 -15.17 -4.77
N LEU A 147 1.67 -15.21 -6.10
CA LEU A 147 0.61 -14.97 -7.08
C LEU A 147 0.45 -16.21 -7.97
N GLY A 148 -0.52 -16.22 -8.86
CA GLY A 148 -0.61 -17.19 -9.94
C GLY A 148 0.55 -17.06 -10.94
N SER A 149 0.76 -18.09 -11.78
CA SER A 149 1.75 -18.05 -12.86
C SER A 149 1.43 -16.92 -13.86
N PRO A 150 2.39 -16.03 -14.21
CA PRO A 150 2.16 -15.01 -15.23
C PRO A 150 1.89 -15.62 -16.62
N GLU A 151 2.50 -16.76 -16.95
CA GLU A 151 2.27 -17.44 -18.22
C GLU A 151 0.81 -17.93 -18.31
N GLU A 152 0.34 -18.67 -17.28
CA GLU A 152 -1.04 -19.14 -17.22
C GLU A 152 -2.06 -17.99 -17.21
N TYR A 153 -1.77 -16.93 -16.47
CA TYR A 153 -2.62 -15.74 -16.42
C TYR A 153 -2.75 -15.08 -17.81
N GLY A 154 -1.67 -15.02 -18.58
CA GLY A 154 -1.66 -14.48 -19.93
C GLY A 154 -2.31 -15.39 -20.97
N GLU A 155 -2.15 -16.73 -20.87
CA GLU A 155 -2.71 -17.71 -21.81
C GLU A 155 -4.25 -17.79 -21.77
N VAL A 156 -4.84 -17.53 -20.61
CA VAL A 156 -6.30 -17.63 -20.43
C VAL A 156 -7.05 -16.32 -20.73
N VAL A 157 -6.38 -15.29 -21.22
CA VAL A 157 -7.03 -14.02 -21.59
C VAL A 157 -8.04 -14.23 -22.69
N LEU A 158 -9.28 -13.78 -22.48
CA LEU A 158 -10.34 -13.83 -23.47
C LEU A 158 -10.29 -12.61 -24.37
N THR A 159 -9.83 -12.78 -25.61
CA THR A 159 -9.84 -11.72 -26.63
C THR A 159 -11.08 -11.82 -27.50
N LEU A 160 -11.82 -10.72 -27.66
CA LEU A 160 -12.98 -10.58 -28.52
C LEU A 160 -12.78 -9.41 -29.49
N LYS A 161 -13.32 -9.54 -30.72
CA LYS A 161 -13.26 -8.52 -31.76
C LYS A 161 -14.63 -8.32 -32.45
N VAL A 162 -14.95 -7.10 -32.81
CA VAL A 162 -16.14 -6.82 -33.61
C VAL A 162 -16.00 -7.48 -34.97
N GLY A 163 -17.09 -8.14 -35.46
CA GLY A 163 -17.12 -8.91 -36.69
C GLY A 163 -16.57 -10.34 -36.56
N GLU A 164 -16.18 -10.78 -35.36
CA GLU A 164 -15.75 -12.16 -35.11
C GLU A 164 -16.95 -13.08 -34.91
N GLU A 165 -16.97 -14.21 -35.65
CA GLU A 165 -17.91 -15.29 -35.39
C GLU A 165 -17.42 -16.20 -34.27
N ARG A 166 -18.10 -16.16 -33.13
CA ARG A 166 -17.76 -16.94 -31.95
C ARG A 166 -19.00 -17.31 -31.14
N ARG A 167 -19.22 -18.61 -30.98
CA ARG A 167 -20.37 -19.11 -30.22
C ARG A 167 -20.39 -18.54 -28.80
N ARG A 168 -21.49 -17.88 -28.44
CA ARG A 168 -21.71 -17.28 -27.14
C ARG A 168 -21.48 -18.26 -25.98
N ASP A 169 -21.94 -19.52 -26.10
CA ASP A 169 -21.75 -20.53 -25.05
C ASP A 169 -20.28 -20.79 -24.71
N LYS A 170 -19.39 -20.71 -25.71
CA LYS A 170 -17.95 -20.84 -25.49
C LYS A 170 -17.39 -19.64 -24.74
N ILE A 171 -17.89 -18.43 -25.04
CA ILE A 171 -17.49 -17.21 -24.34
C ILE A 171 -17.92 -17.30 -22.86
N LEU A 172 -19.17 -17.70 -22.60
CA LEU A 172 -19.70 -17.82 -21.24
C LEU A 172 -18.93 -18.85 -20.40
N ARG A 173 -18.57 -19.99 -20.99
CA ARG A 173 -17.71 -21.00 -20.33
C ARG A 173 -16.33 -20.43 -20.01
N HIS A 174 -15.70 -19.77 -20.97
CA HIS A 174 -14.39 -19.17 -20.77
C HIS A 174 -14.43 -18.09 -19.67
N LEU A 175 -15.47 -17.26 -19.62
CA LEU A 175 -15.65 -16.29 -18.52
C LEU A 175 -15.70 -16.99 -17.15
N THR A 176 -16.41 -18.12 -17.04
CA THR A 176 -16.46 -18.90 -15.80
C THR A 176 -15.10 -19.53 -15.48
N GLU A 177 -14.38 -20.04 -16.48
CA GLU A 177 -13.03 -20.59 -16.31
C GLU A 177 -12.03 -19.53 -15.78
N ILE A 178 -12.15 -18.28 -16.23
CA ILE A 178 -11.33 -17.15 -15.74
C ILE A 178 -11.93 -16.45 -14.52
N GLN A 179 -12.80 -17.16 -13.78
CA GLN A 179 -13.35 -16.78 -12.47
C GLN A 179 -14.32 -15.61 -12.46
N TYR A 180 -15.01 -15.34 -13.58
CA TYR A 180 -16.18 -14.45 -13.58
C TYR A 180 -17.44 -15.22 -13.17
N GLU A 181 -18.26 -14.60 -12.37
CA GLU A 181 -19.55 -15.15 -11.93
C GLU A 181 -20.70 -14.64 -12.77
N ARG A 182 -21.60 -15.55 -13.19
CA ARG A 182 -22.85 -15.10 -13.80
C ARG A 182 -23.82 -14.63 -12.73
N ASN A 183 -24.28 -13.39 -12.83
CA ASN A 183 -25.30 -12.85 -11.97
C ASN A 183 -26.13 -11.81 -12.70
N ASP A 184 -27.36 -12.16 -13.07
CA ASP A 184 -28.23 -11.32 -13.87
C ASP A 184 -28.92 -10.21 -13.05
N THR A 185 -28.89 -10.29 -11.70
CA THR A 185 -29.55 -9.34 -10.78
C THR A 185 -28.57 -8.39 -10.08
N ASN A 186 -27.43 -8.89 -9.63
CA ASN A 186 -26.40 -8.10 -8.93
C ASN A 186 -25.16 -7.98 -9.81
N PHE A 187 -25.08 -6.89 -10.59
CA PHE A 187 -24.03 -6.63 -11.54
C PHE A 187 -22.93 -5.78 -10.94
N ILE A 188 -21.93 -6.46 -10.36
CA ILE A 188 -20.74 -5.86 -9.74
C ILE A 188 -19.47 -6.35 -10.45
N ARG A 189 -18.30 -5.79 -10.10
CA ARG A 189 -17.00 -6.19 -10.69
C ARG A 189 -16.77 -7.70 -10.56
N GLY A 190 -16.17 -8.28 -11.60
CA GLY A 190 -15.92 -9.72 -11.70
C GLY A 190 -17.17 -10.54 -12.07
N ARG A 191 -18.24 -9.89 -12.51
CA ARG A 191 -19.48 -10.56 -12.93
C ARG A 191 -19.87 -10.26 -14.36
N PHE A 192 -20.65 -11.17 -14.91
CA PHE A 192 -21.30 -10.98 -16.20
C PHE A 192 -22.78 -11.32 -16.13
N ARG A 193 -23.57 -10.75 -17.01
CA ARG A 193 -25.01 -11.02 -17.16
C ARG A 193 -25.39 -11.15 -18.62
N VAL A 194 -26.47 -11.89 -18.88
CA VAL A 194 -26.94 -12.17 -20.24
C VAL A 194 -28.41 -11.86 -20.36
N HIS A 195 -28.77 -10.98 -21.33
CA HIS A 195 -30.13 -10.62 -21.63
C HIS A 195 -30.38 -10.75 -23.15
N GLY A 196 -31.05 -11.83 -23.56
CA GLY A 196 -31.26 -12.12 -24.98
C GLY A 196 -29.93 -12.30 -25.73
N ASP A 197 -29.69 -11.48 -26.75
CA ASP A 197 -28.47 -11.49 -27.54
C ASP A 197 -27.40 -10.50 -27.03
N VAL A 198 -27.55 -10.03 -25.81
CA VAL A 198 -26.63 -9.09 -25.17
C VAL A 198 -25.90 -9.77 -24.00
N LEU A 199 -24.57 -9.70 -24.01
CA LEU A 199 -23.69 -10.08 -22.92
C LEU A 199 -23.09 -8.81 -22.34
N GLU A 200 -23.22 -8.60 -21.04
CA GLU A 200 -22.57 -7.52 -20.32
C GLU A 200 -21.55 -8.12 -19.35
N ILE A 201 -20.34 -7.57 -19.37
CA ILE A 201 -19.22 -8.01 -18.52
C ILE A 201 -18.72 -6.81 -17.74
N PHE A 202 -18.60 -6.94 -16.42
CA PHE A 202 -17.97 -5.94 -15.59
C PHE A 202 -16.58 -6.45 -15.17
N PRO A 203 -15.50 -5.98 -15.84
CA PRO A 203 -14.14 -6.42 -15.53
C PRO A 203 -13.78 -6.18 -14.06
N ALA A 204 -13.03 -7.11 -13.47
CA ALA A 204 -12.64 -7.01 -12.05
C ALA A 204 -11.64 -5.88 -11.77
N TYR A 205 -10.98 -5.35 -12.79
CA TYR A 205 -9.89 -4.37 -12.76
C TYR A 205 -10.27 -2.99 -13.32
N GLU A 206 -11.52 -2.78 -13.73
CA GLU A 206 -12.01 -1.51 -14.29
C GLU A 206 -13.27 -1.03 -13.56
N ASP A 207 -13.61 0.26 -13.72
CA ASP A 207 -14.84 0.86 -13.21
C ASP A 207 -15.94 0.94 -14.27
N VAL A 208 -15.64 0.52 -15.50
CA VAL A 208 -16.52 0.56 -16.68
C VAL A 208 -16.86 -0.87 -17.08
N ALA A 209 -18.14 -1.13 -17.35
CA ALA A 209 -18.58 -2.41 -17.89
C ALA A 209 -18.59 -2.39 -19.42
N VAL A 210 -18.56 -3.56 -20.03
CA VAL A 210 -18.62 -3.70 -21.49
C VAL A 210 -19.85 -4.48 -21.89
N ARG A 211 -20.63 -3.91 -22.80
CA ARG A 211 -21.79 -4.54 -23.44
C ARG A 211 -21.39 -5.06 -24.80
N ILE A 212 -21.67 -6.33 -25.06
CA ILE A 212 -21.41 -7.05 -26.31
C ILE A 212 -22.73 -7.48 -26.88
N GLU A 213 -23.02 -7.02 -28.08
CA GLU A 213 -24.24 -7.33 -28.81
C GLU A 213 -23.94 -8.34 -29.92
N PHE A 214 -24.73 -9.41 -29.99
CA PHE A 214 -24.56 -10.49 -30.95
C PHE A 214 -25.67 -10.47 -32.00
N PHE A 215 -25.29 -10.78 -33.20
CA PHE A 215 -26.23 -11.20 -34.26
C PHE A 215 -25.96 -12.65 -34.60
N GLY A 216 -26.75 -13.57 -34.02
CA GLY A 216 -26.41 -14.98 -34.03
C GLY A 216 -25.14 -15.29 -33.26
N ASP A 217 -24.11 -15.79 -33.94
CA ASP A 217 -22.79 -16.07 -33.39
C ASP A 217 -21.74 -14.97 -33.70
N GLU A 218 -22.14 -13.92 -34.46
CA GLU A 218 -21.29 -12.79 -34.80
C GLU A 218 -21.35 -11.70 -33.72
N ILE A 219 -20.22 -11.14 -33.34
CA ILE A 219 -20.13 -9.97 -32.45
C ILE A 219 -20.37 -8.72 -33.30
N GLU A 220 -21.58 -8.16 -33.23
CA GLU A 220 -21.96 -7.00 -34.02
C GLU A 220 -21.37 -5.70 -33.46
N ARG A 221 -21.38 -5.55 -32.13
CA ARG A 221 -20.96 -4.31 -31.46
C ARG A 221 -20.47 -4.56 -30.07
N MET A 222 -19.43 -3.79 -29.64
CA MET A 222 -18.96 -3.70 -28.28
C MET A 222 -18.96 -2.25 -27.80
N THR A 223 -19.60 -1.97 -26.67
CA THR A 223 -19.70 -0.63 -26.08
C THR A 223 -19.30 -0.63 -24.62
N GLU A 224 -18.61 0.43 -24.22
CA GLU A 224 -18.37 0.73 -22.80
C GLU A 224 -19.63 1.34 -22.22
N ILE A 225 -20.03 0.87 -21.05
CA ILE A 225 -21.21 1.35 -20.34
C ILE A 225 -20.89 1.66 -18.89
N ASP A 226 -21.55 2.65 -18.34
CA ASP A 226 -21.62 2.84 -16.91
C ASP A 226 -22.43 1.69 -16.28
N PRO A 227 -21.87 0.95 -15.29
CA PRO A 227 -22.54 -0.23 -14.75
C PRO A 227 -23.82 0.06 -13.96
N LEU A 228 -24.01 1.30 -13.46
CA LEU A 228 -25.19 1.71 -12.69
C LEU A 228 -26.29 2.27 -13.59
N THR A 229 -25.94 3.16 -14.49
CA THR A 229 -26.90 3.87 -15.34
C THR A 229 -27.15 3.17 -16.67
N GLY A 230 -26.21 2.34 -17.14
CA GLY A 230 -26.24 1.73 -18.48
C GLY A 230 -25.92 2.73 -19.62
N GLU A 231 -25.48 3.95 -19.28
CA GLU A 231 -25.08 4.96 -20.25
C GLU A 231 -23.89 4.48 -21.09
N ILE A 232 -23.94 4.75 -22.40
CA ILE A 232 -22.85 4.38 -23.30
C ILE A 232 -21.77 5.46 -23.24
N LEU A 233 -20.58 5.05 -22.75
CA LEU A 233 -19.41 5.90 -22.59
C LEU A 233 -18.50 5.89 -23.82
N GLY A 234 -18.45 4.76 -24.56
CA GLY A 234 -17.57 4.63 -25.71
C GLY A 234 -17.86 3.38 -26.55
N ARG A 235 -17.08 3.19 -27.62
CA ARG A 235 -17.12 1.99 -28.47
C ARG A 235 -15.74 1.34 -28.48
N ARG A 236 -15.71 0.00 -28.42
CA ARG A 236 -14.46 -0.78 -28.56
C ARG A 236 -14.52 -1.66 -29.82
N GLN A 237 -13.39 -1.77 -30.53
CA GLN A 237 -13.22 -2.70 -31.66
C GLN A 237 -12.63 -4.03 -31.22
N ARG A 238 -11.87 -4.01 -30.13
CA ARG A 238 -11.24 -5.17 -29.50
C ARG A 238 -11.36 -5.05 -27.99
N LEU A 239 -11.57 -6.20 -27.36
CA LEU A 239 -11.65 -6.35 -25.92
C LEU A 239 -10.79 -7.54 -25.48
N ASP A 240 -9.86 -7.31 -24.57
CA ASP A 240 -9.09 -8.35 -23.90
C ASP A 240 -9.57 -8.41 -22.43
N ILE A 241 -10.12 -9.56 -22.03
CA ILE A 241 -10.66 -9.77 -20.68
C ILE A 241 -9.69 -10.66 -19.91
N TYR A 242 -9.09 -10.08 -18.88
CA TYR A 242 -8.18 -10.74 -17.97
C TYR A 242 -8.95 -11.45 -16.86
N PRO A 243 -8.37 -12.49 -16.22
CA PRO A 243 -9.01 -13.18 -15.11
C PRO A 243 -9.47 -12.27 -13.98
N ALA A 244 -10.61 -12.62 -13.37
CA ALA A 244 -11.14 -11.90 -12.22
C ALA A 244 -10.34 -12.11 -10.92
N LYS A 245 -9.43 -13.07 -10.90
CA LYS A 245 -8.53 -13.38 -9.77
C LYS A 245 -7.13 -13.72 -10.28
N HIS A 246 -6.10 -13.50 -9.47
CA HIS A 246 -4.73 -13.85 -9.82
C HIS A 246 -4.47 -15.37 -9.86
N TRP A 247 -5.25 -16.16 -9.12
CA TRP A 247 -5.18 -17.61 -9.13
C TRP A 247 -6.24 -18.17 -10.06
N VAL A 248 -5.80 -18.62 -11.23
CA VAL A 248 -6.63 -19.33 -12.21
C VAL A 248 -6.04 -20.70 -12.39
N THR A 249 -6.86 -21.72 -12.26
CA THR A 249 -6.45 -23.12 -12.40
C THR A 249 -7.43 -23.84 -13.30
N THR A 250 -6.93 -24.54 -14.31
CA THR A 250 -7.77 -25.38 -15.17
C THR A 250 -8.30 -26.58 -14.40
N GLN A 251 -9.44 -27.14 -14.81
CA GLN A 251 -10.03 -28.31 -14.17
C GLN A 251 -9.07 -29.53 -14.15
N GLU A 252 -8.26 -29.70 -15.21
CA GLU A 252 -7.27 -30.77 -15.29
C GLU A 252 -6.19 -30.61 -14.21
N ARG A 253 -5.69 -29.39 -14.03
CA ARG A 253 -4.70 -29.08 -12.97
C ARG A 253 -5.29 -29.19 -11.59
N LEU A 254 -6.53 -28.76 -11.39
CA LEU A 254 -7.22 -28.93 -10.11
C LEU A 254 -7.31 -30.42 -9.73
N ASN A 255 -7.70 -31.27 -10.67
CA ASN A 255 -7.78 -32.70 -10.44
C ASN A 255 -6.41 -33.31 -10.12
N ALA A 256 -5.35 -32.89 -10.84
CA ALA A 256 -3.98 -33.32 -10.57
C ALA A 256 -3.50 -32.85 -9.19
N ALA A 257 -3.82 -31.62 -8.82
CA ALA A 257 -3.51 -31.06 -7.50
C ALA A 257 -4.21 -31.84 -6.38
N ILE A 258 -5.50 -32.16 -6.53
CA ILE A 258 -6.26 -32.95 -5.55
C ILE A 258 -5.58 -34.33 -5.35
N THR A 259 -5.20 -35.01 -6.44
CA THR A 259 -4.50 -36.29 -6.34
C THR A 259 -3.17 -36.15 -5.59
N ALA A 260 -2.41 -35.09 -5.84
CA ALA A 260 -1.15 -34.84 -5.15
C ALA A 260 -1.33 -34.48 -3.66
N ILE A 261 -2.41 -33.77 -3.32
CA ILE A 261 -2.78 -33.47 -1.94
C ILE A 261 -3.16 -34.77 -1.19
N GLU A 262 -3.91 -35.66 -1.82
CA GLU A 262 -4.29 -36.97 -1.25
C GLU A 262 -3.05 -37.81 -0.95
N GLN A 263 -2.10 -37.87 -1.90
CA GLN A 263 -0.84 -38.58 -1.70
C GLN A 263 -0.01 -38.03 -0.55
N GLU A 264 0.16 -36.70 -0.51
CA GLU A 264 0.88 -36.06 0.60
C GLU A 264 0.20 -36.29 1.95
N LEU A 265 -1.14 -36.27 1.98
CA LEU A 265 -1.91 -36.57 3.20
C LEU A 265 -1.61 -37.99 3.69
N GLU A 266 -1.68 -38.98 2.80
CA GLU A 266 -1.40 -40.37 3.18
C GLU A 266 0.02 -40.59 3.73
N GLU A 267 1.01 -39.97 3.10
CA GLU A 267 2.40 -39.99 3.56
C GLU A 267 2.54 -39.37 4.93
N ARG A 268 1.98 -38.18 5.11
CA ARG A 268 2.07 -37.43 6.38
C ARG A 268 1.33 -38.13 7.52
N LEU A 269 0.19 -38.76 7.26
CA LEU A 269 -0.52 -39.55 8.28
C LEU A 269 0.32 -40.71 8.78
N LYS A 270 0.98 -41.47 7.89
CA LYS A 270 1.89 -42.55 8.27
C LYS A 270 3.05 -42.07 9.15
N GLU A 271 3.62 -40.89 8.85
CA GLU A 271 4.68 -40.30 9.64
C GLU A 271 4.18 -39.93 11.06
N LEU A 272 3.05 -39.22 11.16
CA LEU A 272 2.47 -38.80 12.44
C LEU A 272 2.06 -39.99 13.30
N GLU A 273 1.47 -41.04 12.71
CA GLU A 273 1.11 -42.28 13.40
C GLU A 273 2.36 -43.00 13.92
N ALA A 274 3.43 -43.08 13.12
CA ALA A 274 4.71 -43.69 13.53
C ALA A 274 5.39 -42.89 14.68
N GLU A 275 5.18 -41.59 14.72
CA GLU A 275 5.64 -40.74 15.82
C GLU A 275 4.71 -40.80 17.06
N GLY A 276 3.59 -41.52 17.00
CA GLY A 276 2.60 -41.58 18.08
C GLY A 276 1.71 -40.36 18.22
N LYS A 277 1.71 -39.44 17.25
CA LYS A 277 0.91 -38.21 17.21
C LYS A 277 -0.48 -38.45 16.62
N LEU A 278 -1.29 -39.26 17.32
CA LEU A 278 -2.60 -39.71 16.82
C LEU A 278 -3.62 -38.56 16.73
N LEU A 279 -3.57 -37.60 17.65
CA LEU A 279 -4.47 -36.44 17.64
C LEU A 279 -4.19 -35.54 16.44
N GLU A 280 -2.93 -35.27 16.18
CA GLU A 280 -2.46 -34.47 15.04
C GLU A 280 -2.82 -35.15 13.73
N ALA A 281 -2.66 -36.47 13.63
CA ALA A 281 -3.05 -37.25 12.46
C ALA A 281 -4.56 -37.17 12.21
N ALA A 282 -5.38 -37.35 13.25
CA ALA A 282 -6.85 -37.28 13.14
C ALA A 282 -7.31 -35.88 12.69
N ARG A 283 -6.73 -34.83 13.26
CA ARG A 283 -7.02 -33.42 12.94
C ARG A 283 -6.66 -33.12 11.48
N LEU A 284 -5.46 -33.48 11.06
CA LEU A 284 -4.98 -33.26 9.70
C LEU A 284 -5.86 -33.99 8.68
N LYS A 285 -6.21 -35.26 8.95
CA LYS A 285 -7.07 -36.07 8.09
C LYS A 285 -8.45 -35.44 7.91
N GLN A 286 -9.09 -35.04 9.01
CA GLN A 286 -10.41 -34.42 8.97
C GLN A 286 -10.41 -33.13 8.17
N ARG A 287 -9.47 -32.24 8.45
CA ARG A 287 -9.37 -30.92 7.79
C ARG A 287 -9.06 -31.07 6.30
N THR A 288 -8.05 -31.84 5.96
CA THR A 288 -7.63 -31.98 4.55
C THR A 288 -8.70 -32.68 3.71
N ASN A 289 -9.38 -33.71 4.22
CA ASN A 289 -10.49 -34.34 3.49
C ASN A 289 -11.65 -33.37 3.24
N PHE A 290 -12.00 -32.53 4.22
CA PHE A 290 -13.01 -31.49 4.04
C PHE A 290 -12.58 -30.47 2.96
N ASP A 291 -11.32 -30.03 2.99
CA ASP A 291 -10.79 -29.08 2.00
C ASP A 291 -10.78 -29.71 0.58
N ILE A 292 -10.45 -31.02 0.44
CA ILE A 292 -10.51 -31.77 -0.82
C ILE A 292 -11.94 -31.86 -1.35
N GLU A 293 -12.91 -32.15 -0.50
CA GLU A 293 -14.33 -32.22 -0.88
C GLU A 293 -14.79 -30.86 -1.43
N MET A 294 -14.48 -29.77 -0.73
CA MET A 294 -14.78 -28.42 -1.18
C MET A 294 -14.10 -28.08 -2.52
N LEU A 295 -12.84 -28.47 -2.72
CA LEU A 295 -12.13 -28.26 -3.99
C LEU A 295 -12.79 -29.03 -5.14
N ARG A 296 -13.30 -30.24 -4.91
CA ARG A 296 -14.01 -31.05 -5.93
C ARG A 296 -15.36 -30.44 -6.32
N GLU A 297 -16.14 -29.99 -5.34
CA GLU A 297 -17.50 -29.51 -5.55
C GLU A 297 -17.54 -28.06 -6.07
N THR A 298 -16.69 -27.19 -5.54
CA THR A 298 -16.75 -25.75 -5.81
C THR A 298 -15.51 -25.17 -6.49
N GLY A 299 -14.43 -25.97 -6.61
CA GLY A 299 -13.13 -25.48 -7.07
C GLY A 299 -12.38 -24.60 -6.06
N PHE A 300 -12.91 -24.45 -4.84
CA PHE A 300 -12.35 -23.58 -3.82
C PHE A 300 -12.53 -24.15 -2.40
N CYS A 301 -11.59 -23.85 -1.49
CA CYS A 301 -11.74 -24.10 -0.07
C CYS A 301 -11.16 -22.95 0.76
N SER A 302 -11.61 -22.82 2.02
CA SER A 302 -11.05 -21.84 2.95
C SER A 302 -9.59 -22.15 3.24
N GLY A 303 -8.68 -21.21 2.96
CA GLY A 303 -7.23 -21.42 3.09
C GLY A 303 -6.61 -22.15 1.89
N VAL A 304 -7.23 -22.07 0.71
CA VAL A 304 -6.75 -22.67 -0.54
C VAL A 304 -5.28 -22.34 -0.86
N GLU A 305 -4.80 -21.20 -0.39
CA GLU A 305 -3.41 -20.78 -0.52
C GLU A 305 -2.41 -21.77 0.12
N ASN A 306 -2.83 -22.56 1.12
CA ASN A 306 -1.97 -23.59 1.73
C ASN A 306 -1.69 -24.76 0.79
N TYR A 307 -2.47 -24.91 -0.27
CA TYR A 307 -2.29 -25.90 -1.33
C TYR A 307 -1.66 -25.33 -2.60
N SER A 308 -1.17 -24.08 -2.55
CA SER A 308 -0.62 -23.34 -3.70
C SER A 308 0.51 -24.07 -4.43
N ARG A 309 1.32 -24.88 -3.71
CA ARG A 309 2.36 -25.72 -4.33
C ARG A 309 1.75 -26.72 -5.33
N HIS A 310 0.74 -27.45 -4.90
CA HIS A 310 0.06 -28.46 -5.72
C HIS A 310 -0.75 -27.82 -6.86
N LEU A 311 -1.49 -26.73 -6.56
CA LEU A 311 -2.29 -26.00 -7.55
C LEU A 311 -1.43 -25.39 -8.66
N ALA A 312 -0.21 -24.97 -8.34
CA ALA A 312 0.76 -24.43 -9.29
C ALA A 312 1.67 -25.51 -9.93
N GLY A 313 1.52 -26.79 -9.55
CA GLY A 313 2.36 -27.89 -10.05
C GLY A 313 3.85 -27.76 -9.69
N ARG A 314 4.18 -27.04 -8.60
CA ARG A 314 5.56 -26.79 -8.16
C ARG A 314 6.11 -27.96 -7.31
N GLY A 315 7.42 -28.15 -7.40
CA GLY A 315 8.15 -29.05 -6.51
C GLY A 315 8.30 -28.50 -5.07
N PRO A 316 8.65 -29.38 -4.10
CA PRO A 316 8.92 -28.96 -2.73
C PRO A 316 10.06 -27.93 -2.66
N GLY A 317 9.84 -26.82 -1.96
CA GLY A 317 10.81 -25.74 -1.79
C GLY A 317 11.02 -24.84 -3.01
N GLU A 318 10.34 -25.09 -4.11
CA GLU A 318 10.43 -24.29 -5.33
C GLU A 318 9.89 -22.88 -5.11
N GLN A 319 10.52 -21.87 -5.78
CA GLN A 319 10.16 -20.48 -5.66
C GLN A 319 8.72 -20.24 -6.11
N PRO A 320 7.90 -19.51 -5.32
CA PRO A 320 6.57 -19.09 -5.75
C PRO A 320 6.63 -18.00 -6.81
N TRP A 321 5.66 -17.97 -7.72
CA TRP A 321 5.45 -16.83 -8.61
C TRP A 321 5.01 -15.60 -7.79
N THR A 322 5.55 -14.42 -8.12
CA THR A 322 5.30 -13.18 -7.41
C THR A 322 5.10 -12.03 -8.41
N LEU A 323 4.83 -10.82 -7.94
CA LEU A 323 4.74 -9.66 -8.83
C LEU A 323 6.04 -9.42 -9.62
N LEU A 324 7.21 -9.80 -9.06
CA LEU A 324 8.49 -9.65 -9.74
C LEU A 324 8.57 -10.50 -11.02
N ASP A 325 7.86 -11.63 -11.04
CA ASP A 325 7.83 -12.53 -12.20
C ASP A 325 6.90 -12.03 -13.32
N TYR A 326 5.95 -11.13 -12.99
CA TYR A 326 5.14 -10.40 -13.97
C TYR A 326 5.88 -9.21 -14.58
N MET A 327 6.90 -8.68 -13.89
CA MET A 327 7.69 -7.56 -14.41
C MET A 327 8.52 -7.98 -15.60
N PRO A 328 8.66 -7.11 -16.64
CA PRO A 328 9.60 -7.37 -17.73
C PRO A 328 11.04 -7.53 -17.22
N GLU A 329 11.85 -8.34 -17.91
CA GLU A 329 13.22 -8.65 -17.47
C GLU A 329 14.13 -7.44 -17.22
N ASP A 330 13.88 -6.33 -17.87
CA ASP A 330 14.69 -5.12 -17.82
C ASP A 330 14.12 -4.05 -16.86
N PHE A 331 13.18 -4.40 -16.00
CA PHE A 331 12.58 -3.46 -15.07
C PHE A 331 13.60 -2.83 -14.11
N LEU A 332 13.31 -1.62 -13.64
CA LEU A 332 14.04 -0.94 -12.59
C LEU A 332 13.31 -1.13 -11.27
N LEU A 333 14.00 -1.66 -10.25
CA LEU A 333 13.51 -1.63 -8.88
C LEU A 333 13.95 -0.33 -8.20
N VAL A 334 13.01 0.42 -7.65
CA VAL A 334 13.28 1.54 -6.74
C VAL A 334 12.84 1.12 -5.35
N VAL A 335 13.74 1.17 -4.37
CA VAL A 335 13.40 0.84 -2.97
C VAL A 335 13.40 2.13 -2.17
N ASP A 336 12.20 2.62 -1.87
CA ASP A 336 12.06 3.83 -1.05
C ASP A 336 12.18 3.50 0.44
N GLU A 337 12.79 4.42 1.19
CA GLU A 337 13.21 4.21 2.59
C GLU A 337 13.89 2.83 2.76
N SER A 338 14.89 2.57 1.92
CA SER A 338 15.53 1.27 1.75
C SER A 338 16.08 0.68 3.06
N HIS A 339 16.55 1.54 3.98
CA HIS A 339 17.02 1.17 5.31
C HIS A 339 15.96 0.46 6.17
N VAL A 340 14.66 0.57 5.81
CA VAL A 340 13.53 -0.14 6.43
C VAL A 340 13.03 -1.25 5.53
N ALA A 341 12.83 -0.96 4.23
CA ALA A 341 12.22 -1.91 3.30
C ALA A 341 13.08 -3.16 3.07
N LEU A 342 14.41 -3.03 2.94
CA LEU A 342 15.29 -4.19 2.74
C LEU A 342 15.34 -5.14 3.96
N PRO A 343 15.53 -4.67 5.22
CA PRO A 343 15.39 -5.53 6.39
C PRO A 343 14.02 -6.19 6.50
N GLN A 344 12.95 -5.51 6.11
CA GLN A 344 11.60 -6.08 6.08
C GLN A 344 11.51 -7.24 5.10
N VAL A 345 11.95 -7.07 3.85
CA VAL A 345 12.00 -8.15 2.85
C VAL A 345 12.80 -9.34 3.38
N ARG A 346 13.96 -9.09 4.01
CA ARG A 346 14.82 -10.13 4.58
C ARG A 346 14.16 -10.92 5.71
N GLY A 347 13.36 -10.24 6.55
CA GLY A 347 12.71 -10.86 7.72
C GLY A 347 11.43 -11.64 7.40
N MET A 348 10.75 -11.35 6.28
CA MET A 348 9.41 -11.89 5.98
C MET A 348 9.38 -13.41 5.88
N TYR A 349 10.34 -14.02 5.18
CA TYR A 349 10.40 -15.48 5.01
C TYR A 349 10.53 -16.22 6.34
N ALA A 350 11.45 -15.78 7.20
CA ALA A 350 11.71 -16.46 8.47
C ALA A 350 10.50 -16.39 9.41
N GLY A 351 9.82 -15.25 9.47
CA GLY A 351 8.61 -15.07 10.28
C GLY A 351 7.45 -15.93 9.82
N ASP A 352 7.18 -15.97 8.48
CA ASP A 352 6.12 -16.80 7.91
C ASP A 352 6.38 -18.29 8.12
N ARG A 353 7.61 -18.74 7.85
CA ARG A 353 8.02 -20.14 8.02
C ARG A 353 7.89 -20.60 9.47
N SER A 354 8.35 -19.82 10.43
CA SER A 354 8.27 -20.16 11.88
C SER A 354 6.82 -20.41 12.32
N ARG A 355 5.90 -19.54 11.91
CA ARG A 355 4.47 -19.67 12.21
C ARG A 355 3.86 -20.90 11.58
N LYS A 356 4.09 -21.13 10.29
CA LYS A 356 3.55 -22.28 9.53
C LYS A 356 4.14 -23.61 9.96
N GLN A 357 5.40 -23.64 10.36
CA GLN A 357 6.03 -24.85 10.88
C GLN A 357 5.26 -25.40 12.07
N VAL A 358 4.83 -24.53 13.00
CA VAL A 358 4.02 -24.95 14.14
C VAL A 358 2.67 -25.55 13.69
N LEU A 359 2.01 -24.95 12.69
CA LEU A 359 0.76 -25.50 12.15
C LEU A 359 0.95 -26.90 11.52
N VAL A 360 2.08 -27.13 10.85
CA VAL A 360 2.44 -28.43 10.26
C VAL A 360 2.79 -29.46 11.33
N ASP A 361 3.58 -29.08 12.33
CA ASP A 361 4.04 -29.98 13.38
C ASP A 361 2.89 -30.50 14.27
N TYR A 362 1.84 -29.67 14.43
CA TYR A 362 0.65 -29.99 15.23
C TYR A 362 -0.57 -30.43 14.40
N GLY A 363 -0.38 -30.81 13.13
CA GLY A 363 -1.41 -31.40 12.27
C GLY A 363 -2.55 -30.48 11.86
N PHE A 364 -2.34 -29.17 11.83
CA PHE A 364 -3.32 -28.22 11.27
C PHE A 364 -3.19 -28.03 9.77
N ARG A 365 -1.98 -28.22 9.21
CA ARG A 365 -1.70 -28.08 7.79
C ARG A 365 -0.72 -29.15 7.30
N LEU A 366 -0.81 -29.44 5.99
CA LEU A 366 0.16 -30.29 5.30
C LEU A 366 1.53 -29.62 5.20
N PRO A 367 2.64 -30.38 5.06
CA PRO A 367 3.97 -29.83 4.83
C PRO A 367 4.05 -28.86 3.63
N SER A 368 3.26 -29.09 2.58
CA SER A 368 3.17 -28.21 1.41
C SER A 368 2.73 -26.78 1.71
N ALA A 369 2.05 -26.53 2.85
CA ALA A 369 1.70 -25.20 3.30
C ALA A 369 2.92 -24.29 3.54
N LEU A 370 4.09 -24.88 3.81
CA LEU A 370 5.36 -24.17 3.94
C LEU A 370 5.83 -23.53 2.63
N ASP A 371 5.37 -24.03 1.49
CA ASP A 371 5.72 -23.55 0.15
C ASP A 371 4.81 -22.40 -0.33
N ASN A 372 3.72 -22.11 0.40
CA ASN A 372 3.00 -20.85 0.30
C ASN A 372 3.73 -19.79 1.13
N ARG A 373 4.74 -19.19 0.58
CA ARG A 373 5.70 -18.34 1.29
C ARG A 373 6.09 -17.10 0.49
N PRO A 374 6.56 -16.04 1.14
CA PRO A 374 7.24 -14.97 0.43
C PRO A 374 8.58 -15.47 -0.14
N LEU A 375 9.16 -14.71 -1.06
CA LEU A 375 10.52 -14.93 -1.52
C LEU A 375 11.51 -14.88 -0.36
N THR A 376 12.52 -15.74 -0.43
CA THR A 376 13.73 -15.52 0.38
C THR A 376 14.48 -14.30 -0.13
N PHE A 377 15.32 -13.69 0.70
CA PHE A 377 16.10 -12.53 0.27
C PHE A 377 17.01 -12.84 -0.94
N ALA A 378 17.59 -14.04 -0.99
CA ALA A 378 18.42 -14.48 -2.11
C ALA A 378 17.62 -14.67 -3.42
N GLU A 379 16.36 -15.11 -3.34
CA GLU A 379 15.45 -15.20 -4.49
C GLU A 379 15.08 -13.78 -4.98
N PHE A 380 14.77 -12.89 -4.05
CA PHE A 380 14.52 -11.48 -4.36
C PHE A 380 15.73 -10.82 -5.06
N GLU A 381 16.94 -11.01 -4.53
CA GLU A 381 18.15 -10.47 -5.17
C GLU A 381 18.39 -11.02 -6.58
N ARG A 382 18.08 -12.31 -6.81
CA ARG A 382 18.21 -12.91 -8.16
C ARG A 382 17.22 -12.34 -9.16
N ALA A 383 15.99 -12.06 -8.73
CA ALA A 383 14.95 -11.51 -9.59
C ALA A 383 15.26 -10.05 -10.01
N VAL A 384 16.05 -9.31 -9.23
CA VAL A 384 16.34 -7.89 -9.46
C VAL A 384 17.65 -7.72 -10.21
N LYS A 385 17.59 -7.20 -11.44
CA LYS A 385 18.76 -6.91 -12.25
C LYS A 385 19.37 -5.54 -11.96
N GLN A 386 18.53 -4.52 -11.72
CA GLN A 386 18.95 -3.17 -11.40
C GLN A 386 18.10 -2.58 -10.28
N ALA A 387 18.72 -2.03 -9.25
CA ALA A 387 18.08 -1.41 -8.10
C ALA A 387 18.62 -0.01 -7.82
N LEU A 388 17.70 0.91 -7.53
CA LEU A 388 17.95 2.23 -6.99
C LEU A 388 17.41 2.31 -5.57
N TYR A 389 18.30 2.39 -4.60
CA TYR A 389 17.95 2.57 -3.18
C TYR A 389 17.80 4.04 -2.87
N VAL A 390 16.72 4.40 -2.21
CA VAL A 390 16.40 5.79 -1.86
C VAL A 390 16.26 5.89 -0.35
N SER A 391 17.10 6.65 0.31
CA SER A 391 17.05 6.83 1.75
C SER A 391 17.76 8.10 2.22
N ALA A 392 17.31 8.68 3.34
CA ALA A 392 18.04 9.73 4.05
C ALA A 392 19.15 9.16 4.96
N THR A 393 19.05 7.86 5.28
CA THR A 393 19.93 7.12 6.18
C THR A 393 20.13 5.69 5.66
N PRO A 394 20.85 5.49 4.53
CA PRO A 394 21.10 4.16 3.97
C PRO A 394 21.74 3.23 5.01
N GLY A 395 21.40 1.94 4.95
CA GLY A 395 21.97 0.92 5.83
C GLY A 395 23.27 0.32 5.29
N PRO A 396 23.89 -0.60 6.04
CA PRO A 396 25.13 -1.24 5.60
C PRO A 396 25.03 -1.94 4.25
N TYR A 397 23.90 -2.56 3.96
CA TYR A 397 23.68 -3.28 2.69
C TYR A 397 23.81 -2.36 1.49
N GLU A 398 23.22 -1.16 1.55
CA GLU A 398 23.27 -0.17 0.47
C GLU A 398 24.70 0.32 0.26
N TYR A 399 25.43 0.59 1.36
CA TYR A 399 26.84 1.04 1.27
C TYR A 399 27.78 -0.05 0.70
N GLU A 400 27.55 -1.31 1.07
CA GLU A 400 28.38 -2.43 0.63
C GLU A 400 28.18 -2.81 -0.83
N HIS A 401 26.94 -2.66 -1.35
CA HIS A 401 26.59 -3.16 -2.68
C HIS A 401 26.52 -2.07 -3.75
N SER A 402 26.32 -0.79 -3.37
CA SER A 402 26.13 0.27 -4.37
C SER A 402 27.41 0.62 -5.13
N GLN A 403 27.32 0.57 -6.45
CA GLN A 403 28.38 0.99 -7.36
C GLN A 403 28.49 2.53 -7.48
N ALA A 404 27.40 3.23 -7.13
CA ALA A 404 27.35 4.67 -7.03
C ALA A 404 26.44 5.08 -5.87
N ILE A 405 26.92 6.02 -5.06
CA ILE A 405 26.15 6.67 -4.00
C ILE A 405 26.16 8.16 -4.32
N VAL A 406 24.96 8.73 -4.52
CA VAL A 406 24.78 10.13 -4.89
C VAL A 406 24.03 10.85 -3.78
N GLU A 407 24.62 11.91 -3.25
CA GLU A 407 23.99 12.74 -2.22
C GLU A 407 23.07 13.77 -2.84
N GLN A 408 21.94 14.02 -2.16
CA GLN A 408 20.99 15.09 -2.45
C GLN A 408 20.62 15.79 -1.14
N VAL A 409 21.35 16.83 -0.78
CA VAL A 409 21.24 17.55 0.49
C VAL A 409 20.41 18.81 0.36
N ILE A 410 20.47 19.48 -0.79
CA ILE A 410 19.79 20.76 -1.00
C ILE A 410 18.27 20.59 -1.12
N ARG A 411 17.54 21.31 -0.26
CA ARG A 411 16.09 21.47 -0.38
C ARG A 411 15.76 22.66 -1.27
N PRO A 412 14.94 22.47 -2.31
CA PRO A 412 14.53 23.57 -3.20
C PRO A 412 13.83 24.72 -2.47
N THR A 413 13.19 24.43 -1.33
CA THR A 413 12.51 25.42 -0.49
C THR A 413 13.44 26.32 0.35
N GLY A 414 14.74 25.98 0.37
CA GLY A 414 15.72 26.65 1.22
C GLY A 414 15.66 26.31 2.71
N LEU A 415 14.74 25.40 3.13
CA LEU A 415 14.59 25.02 4.53
C LEU A 415 15.85 24.35 5.07
N LEU A 416 16.30 24.83 6.23
CA LEU A 416 17.48 24.32 6.91
C LEU A 416 17.14 23.07 7.74
N ASP A 417 18.14 22.22 7.98
CA ASP A 417 18.02 21.24 9.05
C ASP A 417 17.85 21.95 10.41
N PRO A 418 17.08 21.37 11.36
CA PRO A 418 16.76 22.05 12.61
C PRO A 418 17.99 22.26 13.48
N GLU A 419 17.94 23.29 14.32
CA GLU A 419 18.93 23.46 15.39
C GLU A 419 18.73 22.42 16.48
N ILE A 420 19.83 21.80 16.92
CA ILE A 420 19.82 20.80 17.97
C ILE A 420 20.39 21.41 19.25
N SER A 421 19.65 21.32 20.35
CA SER A 421 20.12 21.62 21.67
C SER A 421 20.11 20.38 22.56
N VAL A 422 21.20 20.16 23.31
CA VAL A 422 21.26 19.10 24.31
C VAL A 422 21.06 19.73 25.67
N ARG A 423 20.11 19.21 26.46
CA ARG A 423 19.76 19.71 27.79
C ARG A 423 19.79 18.58 28.81
N PRO A 424 20.04 18.85 30.10
CA PRO A 424 20.09 17.82 31.11
C PRO A 424 18.74 17.12 31.31
N THR A 425 18.78 15.86 31.75
CA THR A 425 17.56 15.08 32.06
C THR A 425 16.87 15.58 33.33
N LYS A 426 17.60 16.16 34.26
CA LYS A 426 17.04 16.76 35.48
C LYS A 426 16.15 17.96 35.14
N GLY A 427 14.86 17.87 35.48
CA GLY A 427 13.89 18.92 35.18
C GLY A 427 13.40 18.90 33.70
N GLN A 428 13.68 17.84 32.94
CA GLN A 428 13.34 17.73 31.52
C GLN A 428 11.84 17.95 31.23
N ILE A 429 10.95 17.53 32.12
CA ILE A 429 9.50 17.67 31.91
C ILE A 429 9.07 19.13 32.04
N ASP A 430 9.52 19.85 33.04
CA ASP A 430 9.18 21.26 33.25
C ASP A 430 9.72 22.14 32.11
N ASP A 431 10.95 21.87 31.67
CA ASP A 431 11.56 22.55 30.54
C ASP A 431 10.81 22.25 29.24
N LEU A 432 10.44 20.99 29.00
CA LEU A 432 9.65 20.56 27.86
C LEU A 432 8.29 21.25 27.82
N LEU A 433 7.58 21.31 28.94
CA LEU A 433 6.27 21.98 29.04
C LEU A 433 6.38 23.48 28.73
N SER A 434 7.44 24.14 29.20
CA SER A 434 7.71 25.55 28.89
C SER A 434 7.92 25.76 27.39
N GLU A 435 8.70 24.89 26.74
CA GLU A 435 8.96 24.94 25.30
C GLU A 435 7.69 24.66 24.46
N ILE A 436 6.90 23.67 24.87
CA ILE A 436 5.61 23.37 24.23
C ILE A 436 4.68 24.57 24.29
N ARG A 437 4.47 25.16 25.48
CA ARG A 437 3.60 26.33 25.63
C ARG A 437 4.04 27.51 24.75
N ARG A 438 5.36 27.72 24.62
CA ARG A 438 5.91 28.74 23.73
C ARG A 438 5.58 28.49 22.26
N ARG A 439 5.60 27.22 21.81
CA ARG A 439 5.25 26.85 20.43
C ARG A 439 3.76 26.90 20.16
N VAL A 440 2.97 26.39 21.10
CA VAL A 440 1.49 26.42 21.02
C VAL A 440 0.97 27.84 20.96
N ALA A 441 1.56 28.77 21.72
CA ALA A 441 1.21 30.20 21.66
C ALA A 441 1.45 30.84 20.27
N LYS A 442 2.30 30.25 19.43
CA LYS A 442 2.54 30.63 18.03
C LYS A 442 1.70 29.82 17.02
N GLY A 443 0.80 28.96 17.48
CA GLY A 443 0.02 28.08 16.62
C GLY A 443 0.81 26.92 16.03
N GLN A 444 2.01 26.62 16.56
CA GLN A 444 2.89 25.56 16.08
C GLN A 444 2.64 24.25 16.85
N ARG A 445 3.15 23.13 16.33
CA ARG A 445 2.97 21.78 16.88
C ARG A 445 4.28 21.19 17.38
N ALA A 446 4.16 20.22 18.31
CA ALA A 446 5.31 19.53 18.87
C ALA A 446 5.16 17.99 18.79
N LEU A 447 6.29 17.32 18.58
CA LEU A 447 6.42 15.88 18.73
C LEU A 447 7.35 15.57 19.89
N VAL A 448 6.97 14.60 20.75
CA VAL A 448 7.76 14.17 21.88
C VAL A 448 8.01 12.67 21.77
N THR A 449 9.28 12.24 21.85
CA THR A 449 9.62 10.81 21.80
C THR A 449 10.06 10.29 23.14
N THR A 450 9.46 9.17 23.58
CA THR A 450 9.75 8.44 24.80
C THR A 450 10.38 7.08 24.49
N LEU A 451 10.82 6.34 25.55
CA LEU A 451 11.40 5.00 25.40
C LEU A 451 10.38 3.87 25.54
N THR A 452 9.29 4.09 26.29
CA THR A 452 8.29 3.06 26.57
C THR A 452 6.87 3.56 26.35
N LYS A 453 5.93 2.62 26.13
CA LYS A 453 4.50 2.91 25.97
C LYS A 453 3.96 3.63 27.20
N LYS A 454 4.24 3.06 28.39
CA LYS A 454 3.81 3.61 29.66
C LYS A 454 4.30 5.05 29.86
N MET A 455 5.57 5.35 29.50
CA MET A 455 6.05 6.74 29.56
C MET A 455 5.28 7.67 28.62
N ALA A 456 4.86 7.18 27.43
CA ALA A 456 4.11 8.00 26.51
C ALA A 456 2.70 8.29 27.04
N GLU A 457 2.03 7.29 27.60
CA GLU A 457 0.71 7.39 28.20
C GLU A 457 0.75 8.29 29.44
N ASP A 458 1.61 7.97 30.43
CA ASP A 458 1.77 8.75 31.66
C ASP A 458 2.08 10.24 31.38
N LEU A 459 2.93 10.52 30.38
CA LEU A 459 3.27 11.89 29.99
C LEU A 459 2.10 12.61 29.29
N ALA A 460 1.36 11.90 28.46
CA ALA A 460 0.17 12.47 27.81
C ALA A 460 -0.90 12.81 28.83
N ASP A 461 -1.19 11.92 29.79
CA ASP A 461 -2.14 12.14 30.87
C ASP A 461 -1.73 13.36 31.72
N TYR A 462 -0.45 13.44 32.10
CA TYR A 462 0.06 14.59 32.85
C TYR A 462 -0.06 15.92 32.06
N MET A 463 0.18 15.90 30.75
CA MET A 463 -0.01 17.09 29.91
C MET A 463 -1.48 17.48 29.79
N GLN A 464 -2.40 16.51 29.73
CA GLN A 464 -3.85 16.76 29.73
C GLN A 464 -4.32 17.43 31.03
N GLU A 465 -3.85 16.97 32.18
CA GLU A 465 -4.11 17.62 33.48
C GLU A 465 -3.67 19.10 33.51
N LEU A 466 -2.64 19.42 32.73
CA LEU A 466 -2.15 20.81 32.57
C LEU A 466 -2.84 21.58 31.43
N ASN A 467 -3.97 21.08 30.91
CA ASN A 467 -4.75 21.65 29.82
C ASN A 467 -3.99 21.83 28.49
N ILE A 468 -3.03 20.96 28.19
CA ILE A 468 -2.38 20.88 26.88
C ILE A 468 -3.16 19.86 26.03
N LYS A 469 -3.48 20.24 24.80
CA LYS A 469 -4.15 19.34 23.84
C LYS A 469 -3.13 18.33 23.30
N VAL A 470 -3.07 17.17 23.91
CA VAL A 470 -2.09 16.12 23.63
C VAL A 470 -2.76 14.78 23.34
N HIS A 471 -2.13 13.99 22.48
CA HIS A 471 -2.45 12.58 22.27
C HIS A 471 -1.17 11.76 22.31
N TYR A 472 -1.27 10.45 22.62
CA TYR A 472 -0.15 9.54 22.54
C TYR A 472 -0.24 8.63 21.32
N LEU A 473 0.91 8.04 20.92
CA LEU A 473 1.01 7.21 19.73
C LEU A 473 2.02 6.07 19.94
N HIS A 474 1.53 4.82 19.95
CA HIS A 474 2.36 3.62 20.08
C HIS A 474 1.89 2.47 19.17
N SER A 475 2.51 1.28 19.31
CA SER A 475 2.30 0.15 18.39
C SER A 475 0.93 -0.54 18.49
N GLU A 476 0.17 -0.31 19.55
CA GLU A 476 -1.15 -0.89 19.77
C GLU A 476 -2.27 -0.03 19.18
N ILE A 477 -1.96 1.20 18.82
CA ILE A 477 -2.90 2.08 18.12
C ILE A 477 -3.07 1.59 16.69
N ASP A 478 -4.31 1.41 16.29
CA ASP A 478 -4.73 0.99 14.96
C ASP A 478 -4.18 1.92 13.85
N THR A 479 -4.03 1.38 12.65
CA THR A 479 -3.48 2.15 11.52
C THR A 479 -4.40 3.31 11.12
N ILE A 480 -5.72 3.11 11.19
CA ILE A 480 -6.71 4.15 10.85
C ILE A 480 -6.66 5.26 11.91
N GLU A 481 -6.79 4.89 13.19
CA GLU A 481 -6.73 5.82 14.32
C GLU A 481 -5.43 6.64 14.32
N ARG A 482 -4.31 5.99 13.98
CA ARG A 482 -3.01 6.67 13.84
C ARG A 482 -3.05 7.78 12.78
N VAL A 483 -3.67 7.55 11.63
CA VAL A 483 -3.79 8.55 10.58
C VAL A 483 -4.67 9.71 11.04
N GLU A 484 -5.74 9.43 11.78
CA GLU A 484 -6.63 10.44 12.36
C GLU A 484 -5.92 11.32 13.39
N ILE A 485 -5.18 10.72 14.34
CA ILE A 485 -4.39 11.46 15.33
C ILE A 485 -3.42 12.44 14.67
N LEU A 486 -2.73 12.00 13.62
CA LEU A 486 -1.77 12.84 12.90
C LEU A 486 -2.44 13.93 12.06
N ARG A 487 -3.60 13.64 11.48
CA ARG A 487 -4.44 14.64 10.82
C ARG A 487 -4.89 15.69 11.83
N ASP A 488 -5.36 15.27 12.98
CA ASP A 488 -5.88 16.13 14.04
C ASP A 488 -4.76 16.99 14.66
N LEU A 489 -3.52 16.49 14.73
CA LEU A 489 -2.35 17.30 15.05
C LEU A 489 -2.16 18.41 14.01
N ARG A 490 -2.26 18.11 12.71
CA ARG A 490 -2.14 19.09 11.64
C ARG A 490 -3.27 20.13 11.68
N LEU A 491 -4.50 19.72 11.94
CA LEU A 491 -5.67 20.58 12.05
C LEU A 491 -5.70 21.41 13.36
N GLY A 492 -4.86 21.08 14.35
CA GLY A 492 -4.78 21.77 15.63
C GLY A 492 -5.83 21.33 16.65
N VAL A 493 -6.43 20.17 16.43
CA VAL A 493 -7.22 19.47 17.47
C VAL A 493 -6.28 19.09 18.62
N TYR A 494 -5.10 18.57 18.28
CA TYR A 494 -3.98 18.37 19.20
C TYR A 494 -2.85 19.35 18.93
N ASP A 495 -2.15 19.76 19.97
CA ASP A 495 -0.96 20.60 19.89
C ASP A 495 0.33 19.78 20.00
N VAL A 496 0.23 18.61 20.64
CA VAL A 496 1.35 17.73 20.92
C VAL A 496 0.96 16.27 20.65
N VAL A 497 1.88 15.52 20.05
CA VAL A 497 1.79 14.05 20.02
C VAL A 497 3.03 13.46 20.71
N VAL A 498 2.78 12.60 21.69
CA VAL A 498 3.81 11.87 22.44
C VAL A 498 3.86 10.42 21.96
N GLY A 499 5.04 9.85 21.71
CA GLY A 499 5.09 8.44 21.29
C GLY A 499 6.49 7.83 21.34
N ILE A 500 6.54 6.51 21.19
CA ILE A 500 7.80 5.76 21.24
C ILE A 500 8.52 5.84 19.89
N ASN A 501 7.81 5.51 18.84
CA ASN A 501 8.31 5.45 17.48
C ASN A 501 7.42 6.28 16.56
N LEU A 502 7.57 7.59 16.67
CA LEU A 502 6.89 8.56 15.78
C LEU A 502 7.51 8.56 14.37
N LEU A 503 8.42 7.63 14.12
CA LEU A 503 9.30 7.58 12.95
C LEU A 503 8.75 6.81 11.78
N ARG A 504 7.53 6.24 11.86
CA ARG A 504 7.05 5.50 10.72
C ARG A 504 7.05 6.41 9.50
N GLU A 505 7.65 5.92 8.47
CA GLU A 505 7.91 6.58 7.18
C GLU A 505 6.58 7.06 6.57
N GLY A 506 6.63 8.12 5.78
CA GLY A 506 5.43 8.68 5.11
C GLY A 506 4.70 9.79 5.90
N LEU A 507 5.23 10.25 7.05
CA LEU A 507 4.65 11.39 7.77
C LEU A 507 5.21 12.72 7.26
N ASP A 508 4.34 13.55 6.72
CA ASP A 508 4.61 14.92 6.31
C ASP A 508 3.86 15.91 7.21
N LEU A 509 4.57 16.49 8.17
CA LEU A 509 4.02 17.36 9.22
C LEU A 509 4.69 18.73 9.18
N PRO A 510 4.36 19.58 8.22
CA PRO A 510 4.99 20.90 8.08
C PRO A 510 4.68 21.86 9.24
N GLU A 511 3.66 21.57 10.05
CA GLU A 511 3.24 22.38 11.19
C GLU A 511 4.10 22.11 12.45
N VAL A 512 4.91 21.04 12.45
CA VAL A 512 5.77 20.67 13.58
C VAL A 512 7.05 21.51 13.61
N SER A 513 7.18 22.36 14.60
CA SER A 513 8.34 23.21 14.83
C SER A 513 9.27 22.70 15.93
N LEU A 514 8.77 21.84 16.84
CA LEU A 514 9.55 21.26 17.94
C LEU A 514 9.50 19.75 17.89
N VAL A 515 10.68 19.17 17.99
CA VAL A 515 10.85 17.74 18.28
C VAL A 515 11.65 17.58 19.56
N ALA A 516 11.08 16.95 20.56
CA ALA A 516 11.75 16.66 21.83
C ALA A 516 12.05 15.16 21.98
N ILE A 517 13.27 14.85 22.33
CA ILE A 517 13.74 13.48 22.52
C ILE A 517 14.11 13.30 23.98
N LEU A 518 13.26 12.62 24.75
CA LEU A 518 13.53 12.32 26.15
C LEU A 518 14.52 11.15 26.27
N ASP A 519 15.37 11.21 27.29
CA ASP A 519 16.37 10.17 27.57
C ASP A 519 17.17 9.79 26.31
N ALA A 520 17.70 10.77 25.63
CA ALA A 520 18.40 10.59 24.36
C ALA A 520 19.73 9.83 24.49
N ASP A 521 20.32 9.80 25.70
CA ASP A 521 21.53 9.09 26.04
C ASP A 521 21.35 7.59 26.37
N LYS A 522 20.11 7.10 26.39
CA LYS A 522 19.83 5.68 26.57
C LYS A 522 20.03 4.93 25.27
N GLU A 523 21.26 4.51 24.99
CA GLU A 523 21.61 3.81 23.76
C GLU A 523 20.74 2.56 23.54
N GLY A 524 20.32 2.34 22.28
CA GLY A 524 19.50 1.23 21.85
C GLY A 524 18.96 1.47 20.44
N PHE A 525 18.14 0.56 19.93
CA PHE A 525 17.56 0.66 18.60
C PHE A 525 16.82 1.99 18.35
N LEU A 526 16.07 2.48 19.34
CA LEU A 526 15.30 3.73 19.26
C LEU A 526 16.16 5.01 19.37
N ARG A 527 17.41 4.89 19.75
CA ARG A 527 18.36 6.00 19.92
C ARG A 527 19.65 5.79 19.12
N SER A 528 19.60 4.92 18.09
CA SER A 528 20.69 4.81 17.11
C SER A 528 20.82 6.12 16.31
N ASP A 529 21.99 6.36 15.73
CA ASP A 529 22.24 7.52 14.85
C ASP A 529 21.21 7.64 13.72
N HIS A 530 20.87 6.54 13.03
CA HIS A 530 19.82 6.50 12.01
C HIS A 530 18.46 6.93 12.56
N SER A 531 18.04 6.37 13.71
CA SER A 531 16.78 6.74 14.36
C SER A 531 16.75 8.22 14.74
N LEU A 532 17.84 8.72 15.34
CA LEU A 532 17.95 10.12 15.73
C LEU A 532 17.86 11.07 14.51
N ILE A 533 18.58 10.78 13.42
CA ILE A 533 18.53 11.59 12.18
C ILE A 533 17.10 11.60 11.60
N GLN A 534 16.40 10.48 11.62
CA GLN A 534 15.01 10.41 11.17
C GLN A 534 14.05 11.25 12.03
N ILE A 535 14.23 11.20 13.37
CA ILE A 535 13.44 12.01 14.33
C ILE A 535 13.72 13.49 14.10
N ILE A 536 14.98 13.87 14.02
CA ILE A 536 15.43 15.25 13.78
C ILE A 536 14.81 15.78 12.48
N GLY A 537 14.80 14.96 11.42
CA GLY A 537 14.23 15.30 10.12
C GLY A 537 12.74 15.66 10.14
N ARG A 538 11.99 15.31 11.18
CA ARG A 538 10.57 15.69 11.31
C ARG A 538 10.38 17.19 11.52
N ALA A 539 11.33 17.87 12.18
CA ALA A 539 11.31 19.34 12.33
C ALA A 539 11.91 20.09 11.13
N ALA A 540 12.53 19.41 10.17
CA ALA A 540 13.22 20.03 9.02
C ALA A 540 12.28 20.62 7.96
N ARG A 541 10.97 20.56 8.15
CA ARG A 541 9.94 21.09 7.24
C ARG A 541 9.35 22.43 7.73
N HIS A 542 9.73 22.87 8.90
CA HIS A 542 9.29 24.13 9.49
C HIS A 542 10.44 25.15 9.52
N VAL A 543 10.17 26.41 9.19
CA VAL A 543 11.20 27.47 9.15
C VAL A 543 11.86 27.66 10.53
N GLU A 544 11.07 27.59 11.62
CA GLU A 544 11.54 27.65 12.99
C GLU A 544 11.80 26.25 13.61
N GLY A 545 12.13 25.27 12.77
CA GLY A 545 12.36 23.89 13.22
C GLY A 545 13.51 23.77 14.24
N SER A 546 13.24 23.15 15.39
CA SER A 546 14.24 22.90 16.45
C SER A 546 14.07 21.53 17.08
N VAL A 547 15.17 20.99 17.58
CA VAL A 547 15.20 19.70 18.28
C VAL A 547 15.86 19.88 19.64
N ILE A 548 15.24 19.31 20.68
CA ILE A 548 15.79 19.25 22.02
C ILE A 548 16.06 17.79 22.34
N MET A 549 17.31 17.47 22.67
CA MET A 549 17.71 16.16 23.18
C MET A 549 17.97 16.29 24.69
N TYR A 550 17.16 15.62 25.48
CA TYR A 550 17.40 15.54 26.93
C TYR A 550 18.35 14.38 27.22
N ALA A 551 19.53 14.72 27.68
CA ALA A 551 20.61 13.77 27.91
C ALA A 551 21.62 14.34 28.95
N ASP A 552 22.14 13.48 29.83
CA ASP A 552 23.20 13.85 30.79
C ASP A 552 24.59 13.62 30.17
N THR A 553 24.68 12.75 29.18
CA THR A 553 25.92 12.47 28.44
C THR A 553 25.64 12.42 26.93
N ILE A 554 26.55 12.94 26.13
CA ILE A 554 26.45 12.81 24.65
C ILE A 554 27.05 11.46 24.25
N THR A 555 26.19 10.58 23.75
CA THR A 555 26.61 9.26 23.26
C THR A 555 27.22 9.34 21.85
N LYS A 556 27.87 8.26 21.40
CA LYS A 556 28.44 8.20 20.04
C LYS A 556 27.38 8.34 18.94
N SER A 557 26.19 7.78 19.19
CA SER A 557 25.05 7.86 18.24
C SER A 557 24.51 9.29 18.19
N MET A 558 24.36 9.96 19.33
CA MET A 558 23.98 11.38 19.39
C MET A 558 25.01 12.25 18.67
N GLN A 559 26.30 12.08 18.94
CA GLN A 559 27.35 12.89 18.31
C GLN A 559 27.31 12.77 16.80
N ARG A 560 27.19 11.54 16.24
CA ARG A 560 27.09 11.33 14.80
C ARG A 560 25.84 12.01 14.21
N ALA A 561 24.70 11.89 14.88
CA ALA A 561 23.46 12.54 14.41
C ALA A 561 23.56 14.07 14.42
N ILE A 562 24.17 14.64 15.48
CA ILE A 562 24.40 16.10 15.60
C ILE A 562 25.37 16.59 14.52
N ASP A 563 26.49 15.90 14.33
CA ASP A 563 27.52 16.27 13.36
C ASP A 563 26.96 16.24 11.95
N GLU A 564 26.22 15.18 11.59
CA GLU A 564 25.62 15.04 10.25
C GLU A 564 24.55 16.11 10.01
N THR A 565 23.69 16.39 11.01
CA THR A 565 22.68 17.44 10.89
C THR A 565 23.31 18.82 10.71
N ASN A 566 24.36 19.10 11.47
CA ASN A 566 25.12 20.35 11.34
C ASN A 566 25.86 20.48 10.00
N ARG A 567 26.40 19.36 9.47
CA ARG A 567 27.01 19.31 8.13
C ARG A 567 25.98 19.69 7.07
N ARG A 568 24.82 19.03 7.07
CA ARG A 568 23.72 19.30 6.14
C ARG A 568 23.23 20.75 6.24
N ARG A 569 23.05 21.24 7.45
CA ARG A 569 22.63 22.62 7.70
C ARG A 569 23.62 23.64 7.11
N LYS A 570 24.93 23.45 7.30
CA LYS A 570 25.96 24.31 6.72
C LYS A 570 25.96 24.33 5.19
N ILE A 571 25.80 23.16 4.55
CA ILE A 571 25.70 23.05 3.10
C ILE A 571 24.49 23.83 2.57
N GLN A 572 23.32 23.64 3.21
CA GLN A 572 22.09 24.34 2.80
C GLN A 572 22.20 25.85 3.00
N MET A 573 22.82 26.30 4.12
CA MET A 573 23.03 27.74 4.37
C MET A 573 23.91 28.37 3.29
N ALA A 574 25.05 27.76 2.98
CA ALA A 574 25.96 28.25 1.95
C ALA A 574 25.28 28.31 0.57
N TYR A 575 24.47 27.30 0.25
CA TYR A 575 23.68 27.31 -0.98
C TYR A 575 22.65 28.44 -1.01
N ASN A 576 21.91 28.64 0.08
CA ASN A 576 20.92 29.70 0.18
C ASN A 576 21.55 31.10 0.02
N GLU A 577 22.71 31.32 0.66
CA GLU A 577 23.47 32.58 0.55
C GLU A 577 23.91 32.84 -0.89
N SER A 578 24.51 31.83 -1.54
CA SER A 578 25.05 31.95 -2.90
C SER A 578 23.95 32.17 -3.96
N HIS A 579 22.74 31.68 -3.70
CA HIS A 579 21.60 31.77 -4.65
C HIS A 579 20.52 32.77 -4.20
N HIS A 580 20.76 33.53 -3.12
CA HIS A 580 19.83 34.50 -2.54
C HIS A 580 18.44 33.90 -2.24
N ILE A 581 18.40 32.65 -1.71
CA ILE A 581 17.17 31.94 -1.37
C ILE A 581 16.78 32.26 0.06
N THR A 582 15.56 32.75 0.24
CA THR A 582 14.93 32.88 1.56
C THR A 582 14.13 31.60 1.86
N PRO A 583 14.41 30.91 2.98
CA PRO A 583 13.66 29.71 3.37
C PRO A 583 12.15 29.97 3.45
N ARG A 584 11.35 29.10 2.84
CA ARG A 584 9.88 29.21 2.84
C ARG A 584 9.26 27.92 3.37
N GLY A 585 8.28 28.09 4.29
CA GLY A 585 7.48 26.97 4.77
C GLY A 585 6.63 26.34 3.66
N ILE A 586 6.38 25.05 3.77
CA ILE A 586 5.52 24.29 2.86
C ILE A 586 4.11 24.31 3.44
N THR A 587 3.13 24.76 2.68
CA THR A 587 1.70 24.57 2.97
C THR A 587 1.19 23.40 2.13
N LYS A 588 0.72 22.34 2.77
CA LYS A 588 0.07 21.20 2.10
C LYS A 588 -1.35 21.04 2.62
N GLU A 589 -2.27 20.83 1.71
CA GLU A 589 -3.65 20.49 2.03
C GLU A 589 -3.71 19.20 2.86
N VAL A 590 -4.58 19.19 3.87
CA VAL A 590 -4.78 18.02 4.74
C VAL A 590 -5.83 17.14 4.10
N LYS A 591 -5.41 16.15 3.32
CA LYS A 591 -6.31 15.13 2.74
C LYS A 591 -6.41 13.93 3.68
N THR A 592 -7.63 13.42 3.88
CA THR A 592 -7.87 12.18 4.65
C THR A 592 -7.35 10.96 3.89
N LEU A 593 -7.09 9.85 4.59
CA LEU A 593 -6.72 8.59 3.93
C LEU A 593 -7.83 8.11 2.99
N SER A 594 -9.09 8.26 3.42
CA SER A 594 -10.26 7.94 2.59
C SER A 594 -10.37 8.84 1.37
N GLU A 595 -10.06 10.13 1.48
CA GLU A 595 -9.99 11.04 0.32
C GLU A 595 -8.81 10.72 -0.60
N ARG A 596 -7.68 10.29 -0.05
CA ARG A 596 -6.56 9.78 -0.86
C ARG A 596 -6.91 8.47 -1.58
N ILE A 597 -7.55 7.53 -0.88
CA ILE A 597 -8.03 6.28 -1.48
C ILE A 597 -9.17 6.58 -2.47
N LYS A 598 -10.11 7.48 -2.16
CA LYS A 598 -11.14 7.94 -3.09
C LYS A 598 -10.56 8.70 -4.29
N ALA A 599 -9.55 9.52 -4.12
CA ALA A 599 -8.83 10.15 -5.23
C ALA A 599 -8.03 9.12 -6.06
N ILE A 600 -7.66 7.99 -5.45
CA ILE A 600 -7.05 6.84 -6.13
C ILE A 600 -8.11 6.06 -6.94
N SER A 601 -9.32 5.89 -6.39
CA SER A 601 -10.45 5.21 -7.04
C SER A 601 -11.30 6.14 -7.94
N GLY A 602 -11.21 7.45 -7.75
CA GLY A 602 -12.17 8.42 -8.25
C GLY A 602 -11.68 9.36 -9.34
N ALA A 603 -11.26 8.83 -10.48
CA ALA A 603 -11.35 9.60 -11.74
C ALA A 603 -12.77 9.54 -12.38
N ALA A 604 -13.67 8.70 -11.85
CA ALA A 604 -15.04 8.52 -12.33
C ALA A 604 -16.11 9.33 -11.58
N GLU A 605 -15.82 9.77 -10.32
CA GLU A 605 -16.82 10.50 -9.51
C GLU A 605 -16.91 12.01 -9.81
N GLU A 606 -15.93 12.63 -10.46
CA GLU A 606 -16.07 14.05 -10.87
C GLU A 606 -17.13 14.26 -11.97
N SER A 607 -17.43 13.24 -12.76
CA SER A 607 -18.52 13.31 -13.73
C SER A 607 -19.88 12.98 -13.11
N ALA A 608 -19.94 12.05 -12.15
CA ALA A 608 -21.17 11.70 -11.43
C ALA A 608 -21.59 12.77 -10.42
N GLY A 609 -20.63 13.38 -9.69
CA GLY A 609 -20.92 14.47 -8.74
C GLY A 609 -21.45 15.74 -9.42
N LYS A 610 -20.94 16.08 -10.60
CA LYS A 610 -21.49 17.19 -11.39
C LYS A 610 -22.86 16.88 -12.00
N ALA A 611 -23.11 15.64 -12.42
CA ALA A 611 -24.40 15.21 -12.91
C ALA A 611 -25.46 15.14 -11.79
N ALA A 612 -25.08 14.68 -10.60
CA ALA A 612 -25.96 14.63 -9.44
C ALA A 612 -26.29 16.03 -8.89
N SER A 613 -25.34 16.95 -8.87
CA SER A 613 -25.59 18.35 -8.43
C SER A 613 -26.45 19.12 -9.43
N VAL A 614 -26.32 18.85 -10.73
CA VAL A 614 -27.19 19.43 -11.77
C VAL A 614 -28.59 18.82 -11.72
N ALA A 615 -28.72 17.52 -11.48
CA ALA A 615 -30.02 16.85 -11.34
C ALA A 615 -30.76 17.27 -10.05
N LEU A 616 -30.05 17.55 -8.96
CA LEU A 616 -30.62 18.09 -7.71
C LEU A 616 -31.12 19.52 -7.83
N ALA A 617 -30.50 20.35 -8.68
CA ALA A 617 -30.92 21.73 -8.93
C ALA A 617 -32.19 21.82 -9.80
N GLU A 618 -32.58 20.75 -10.49
CA GLU A 618 -33.77 20.69 -11.36
C GLU A 618 -34.99 20.03 -10.69
N LEU A 619 -34.85 19.47 -9.46
CA LEU A 619 -35.97 18.85 -8.74
C LEU A 619 -36.91 19.90 -8.16
N SER A 620 -38.20 19.70 -8.38
CA SER A 620 -39.21 20.50 -7.69
C SER A 620 -39.21 20.21 -6.20
N ARG A 621 -39.62 21.17 -5.38
CA ARG A 621 -39.67 21.05 -3.91
C ARG A 621 -40.43 19.82 -3.42
N ASP A 622 -41.50 19.44 -4.13
CA ASP A 622 -42.31 18.26 -3.79
C ASP A 622 -41.63 16.95 -4.16
N GLU A 623 -40.84 16.91 -5.23
CA GLU A 623 -40.04 15.75 -5.62
C GLU A 623 -38.86 15.55 -4.65
N ALA A 624 -38.19 16.64 -4.26
CA ALA A 624 -37.14 16.59 -3.26
C ALA A 624 -37.64 16.09 -1.90
N LEU A 625 -38.83 16.48 -1.46
CA LEU A 625 -39.45 15.99 -0.22
C LEU A 625 -39.85 14.50 -0.30
N ARG A 626 -40.30 14.02 -1.47
CA ARG A 626 -40.57 12.59 -1.69
C ARG A 626 -39.29 11.76 -1.65
N LEU A 627 -38.23 12.24 -2.30
CA LEU A 627 -36.93 11.60 -2.31
C LEU A 627 -36.32 11.51 -0.89
N ILE A 628 -36.39 12.60 -0.11
CA ILE A 628 -35.96 12.59 1.30
C ILE A 628 -36.70 11.52 2.10
N LYS A 629 -38.02 11.41 1.92
CA LYS A 629 -38.84 10.44 2.66
C LYS A 629 -38.51 8.98 2.29
N ASP A 630 -38.19 8.73 1.04
CA ASP A 630 -37.75 7.42 0.56
C ASP A 630 -36.35 7.07 1.08
N LEU A 631 -35.39 8.00 1.02
CA LEU A 631 -34.06 7.84 1.59
C LEU A 631 -34.09 7.65 3.12
N GLU A 632 -34.96 8.35 3.85
CA GLU A 632 -35.16 8.13 5.29
C GLU A 632 -35.68 6.71 5.60
N SER A 633 -36.56 6.19 4.74
CA SER A 633 -37.06 4.83 4.86
C SER A 633 -35.95 3.79 4.63
N GLN A 634 -35.15 3.98 3.59
CA GLN A 634 -33.98 3.13 3.29
C GLN A 634 -32.91 3.20 4.38
N MET A 635 -32.62 4.40 4.89
CA MET A 635 -31.69 4.60 6.01
C MET A 635 -32.11 3.83 7.27
N ARG A 636 -33.39 3.89 7.62
CA ARG A 636 -33.95 3.14 8.77
C ARG A 636 -33.92 1.63 8.53
N ALA A 637 -34.14 1.18 7.29
CA ALA A 637 -34.03 -0.24 6.93
C ALA A 637 -32.59 -0.74 7.03
N ALA A 638 -31.62 0.02 6.50
CA ALA A 638 -30.20 -0.28 6.61
C ALA A 638 -29.74 -0.31 8.08
N ALA A 639 -30.15 0.65 8.89
CA ALA A 639 -29.83 0.66 10.32
C ALA A 639 -30.42 -0.55 11.08
N LYS A 640 -31.61 -1.03 10.72
CA LYS A 640 -32.20 -2.26 11.29
C LYS A 640 -31.46 -3.52 10.89
N GLN A 641 -30.81 -3.52 9.72
CA GLN A 641 -29.99 -4.62 9.23
C GLN A 641 -28.53 -4.53 9.70
N LEU A 642 -28.21 -3.57 10.57
CA LEU A 642 -26.87 -3.28 11.10
C LEU A 642 -25.85 -2.83 10.02
N GLU A 643 -26.34 -2.39 8.86
CA GLU A 643 -25.52 -1.80 7.77
C GLU A 643 -25.25 -0.31 8.07
N PHE A 644 -24.48 -0.02 9.11
CA PHE A 644 -24.30 1.34 9.62
C PHE A 644 -23.62 2.30 8.64
N GLU A 645 -22.71 1.82 7.80
CA GLU A 645 -22.06 2.64 6.76
C GLU A 645 -23.05 3.10 5.69
N LYS A 646 -23.89 2.18 5.22
CA LYS A 646 -24.95 2.49 4.26
C LYS A 646 -25.99 3.45 4.86
N ALA A 647 -26.35 3.27 6.12
CA ALA A 647 -27.21 4.18 6.84
C ALA A 647 -26.59 5.59 6.97
N ALA A 648 -25.27 5.67 7.19
CA ALA A 648 -24.55 6.94 7.25
C ALA A 648 -24.49 7.63 5.87
N GLN A 649 -24.22 6.90 4.79
CA GLN A 649 -24.26 7.45 3.41
C GLN A 649 -25.64 8.01 3.04
N LEU A 650 -26.71 7.27 3.34
CA LEU A 650 -28.09 7.73 3.10
C LEU A 650 -28.44 8.97 3.93
N ARG A 651 -27.96 9.04 5.18
CA ARG A 651 -28.10 10.24 6.03
C ARG A 651 -27.41 11.44 5.39
N ASP A 652 -26.20 11.28 4.91
CA ASP A 652 -25.41 12.36 4.33
C ASP A 652 -26.05 12.88 3.03
N GLN A 653 -26.58 12.00 2.20
CA GLN A 653 -27.41 12.37 1.04
C GLN A 653 -28.65 13.17 1.43
N ILE A 654 -29.38 12.76 2.48
CA ILE A 654 -30.55 13.51 3.00
C ILE A 654 -30.17 14.92 3.43
N ILE A 655 -29.00 15.05 4.10
CA ILE A 655 -28.49 16.36 4.54
C ILE A 655 -28.17 17.26 3.33
N GLU A 656 -27.56 16.70 2.30
CA GLU A 656 -27.20 17.42 1.06
C GLU A 656 -28.42 17.92 0.31
N ILE A 657 -29.46 17.06 0.15
CA ILE A 657 -30.73 17.46 -0.48
C ILE A 657 -31.45 18.53 0.36
N ARG A 658 -31.45 18.43 1.70
CA ARG A 658 -32.04 19.47 2.56
C ARG A 658 -31.30 20.80 2.44
N ARG A 659 -30.00 20.77 2.28
CA ARG A 659 -29.16 21.98 2.11
C ARG A 659 -29.44 22.68 0.81
N SER A 660 -29.57 21.93 -0.30
CA SER A 660 -29.93 22.47 -1.61
C SER A 660 -31.37 23.03 -1.68
N MET A 661 -32.25 22.62 -0.77
CA MET A 661 -33.61 23.17 -0.66
C MET A 661 -33.69 24.49 0.10
N VAL A 662 -32.65 24.87 0.84
CA VAL A 662 -32.59 26.11 1.68
C VAL A 662 -31.84 27.22 0.95
N GLU A 663 -30.98 26.89 -0.02
CA GLU A 663 -30.36 27.84 -0.97
C GLU A 663 -31.33 28.13 -2.12
#